data_5ce09a6eb6487f01eab8fcabb9356811
#
_entry.id   5ce09a6eb6487f01eab8fcabb9356811
#
_cell.length_a   1.000
_cell.length_b   1.000
_cell.length_c   1.000
_cell.angle_alpha   90.00
_cell.angle_beta   90.00
_cell.angle_gamma   90.00
#
_symmetry.space_group_name_H-M   'P 1'
#
loop_
_entity.id
_entity.type
_entity.pdbx_description
1 polymer ?
#
loop_
_entity_poly.entity_id
_entity_poly.type
_entity_poly.pdbx_seq_one_letter_code
_entity_poly.pdbx_strand_id
1 'polypeptide(L)'
;MLITQFLRQWEGSLTPLPPCRENICSVWESKWFQAENRDTRTRERRRQSLQRLDISMASSYPKLEEKTLQTLRDAANRLRIHSIRATCASNSGHPTSCCSAAEIMSALFFHTMRYKPDQPGHRSNDRFVLSKGHAAPVLYAAWAEAGYLNESDLLKLRKIDCDLEGHPTPRLPFVDVATGSLGQGLGAACGMAYTGKYFDKASYRVYCLLGDGESSEGSVWEGLAFGSQYQLDNLVAIFDVNRLGQSEAAPLRHDMEVYRKRCEAFGWNTYVVDGHKVEELCQALWQASQQKGKPTAIVAKTFKGRGIAGVEDADNWHGKPMPKEKMESIINALQGQMPANKVYTILPPAGDVAQVTTEEIKMPSPPAFKIGEKMATRKAYGLALAKLGSASPRVVALDGDTKNSTFAELFKQAHPERYIECFIAEQNMVSVALGCAARNRMIPFASSFAAFFTRAFDHIRMAAISHANIKLCGSHCGVSIGEDGPSQMALEDIAMFRTIPGCTVFYPSDAVSTEHAVLLAANTKGICFIRTSRPETPVLYSQDEKFGIGHAKVVRKNDADKVTVIGAGVTLHEALTAADELAKQGTHIRVIDPFTIKPLDAATIISNARATGGRIITVEDHYKEGGLGEAVAAAVSGEPGILVQSLAVSAVPRSGKPSELLDAFGISAKHIVTAVKSTFAN
;
A
#
# COMPACT_ATOMS: atom_id res chain seq x y z
N MET A 1 38.05 -15.33 -23.69
CA MET A 1 39.43 -15.66 -23.29
C MET A 1 39.63 -15.47 -21.77
N LEU A 2 38.60 -15.52 -20.96
CA LEU A 2 38.63 -15.34 -19.48
C LEU A 2 37.93 -16.49 -18.70
N ILE A 3 37.39 -17.50 -19.42
CA ILE A 3 36.74 -18.66 -18.80
C ILE A 3 37.68 -19.88 -18.73
N THR A 4 38.80 -19.86 -19.43
CA THR A 4 39.76 -20.98 -19.50
C THR A 4 40.85 -20.93 -18.41
N GLN A 5 40.88 -19.87 -17.59
CA GLN A 5 41.88 -19.69 -16.54
C GLN A 5 41.37 -20.09 -15.12
N PHE A 6 40.09 -20.35 -14.96
CA PHE A 6 39.50 -20.73 -13.66
C PHE A 6 39.39 -22.23 -13.41
N LEU A 7 39.66 -23.06 -14.42
CA LEU A 7 39.54 -24.53 -14.30
C LEU A 7 40.88 -25.27 -14.08
N ARG A 8 41.98 -24.55 -13.88
CA ARG A 8 43.32 -25.19 -13.63
C ARG A 8 43.81 -25.12 -12.19
N GLN A 9 42.99 -24.74 -11.22
CA GLN A 9 43.43 -24.60 -9.81
C GLN A 9 42.74 -25.56 -8.83
N TRP A 10 42.05 -26.61 -9.33
CA TRP A 10 41.38 -27.61 -8.48
C TRP A 10 41.73 -29.06 -8.84
N GLU A 11 42.97 -29.32 -9.26
CA GLU A 11 43.54 -30.68 -9.31
C GLU A 11 44.63 -30.84 -8.24
N GLY A 12 44.21 -31.30 -7.08
CA GLY A 12 45.16 -31.63 -6.00
C GLY A 12 44.45 -32.09 -4.73
N SER A 13 44.28 -33.39 -4.59
CA SER A 13 43.90 -34.17 -3.40
C SER A 13 42.51 -34.83 -3.44
N LEU A 14 42.45 -36.00 -4.06
CA LEU A 14 41.49 -37.05 -3.70
C LEU A 14 42.18 -38.40 -3.68
N THR A 15 42.20 -39.03 -2.53
CA THR A 15 42.56 -40.44 -2.35
C THR A 15 41.54 -41.39 -2.98
N PRO A 16 41.91 -42.53 -3.58
CA PRO A 16 40.98 -43.39 -4.29
C PRO A 16 40.13 -44.26 -3.38
N LEU A 17 38.82 -44.26 -3.65
CA LEU A 17 37.84 -45.22 -3.14
C LEU A 17 37.80 -46.47 -4.03
N PRO A 18 37.49 -47.66 -3.51
CA PRO A 18 37.54 -48.93 -4.25
C PRO A 18 36.41 -49.08 -5.31
N PRO A 19 36.59 -49.93 -6.32
CA PRO A 19 35.70 -50.03 -7.48
C PRO A 19 34.36 -50.68 -7.15
N CYS A 20 33.26 -49.95 -7.37
CA CYS A 20 31.92 -50.48 -7.32
C CYS A 20 31.47 -50.88 -8.73
N ARG A 21 30.94 -52.10 -8.84
CA ARG A 21 30.60 -52.80 -10.10
C ARG A 21 29.64 -51.99 -10.99
N GLU A 22 30.08 -51.72 -12.18
CA GLU A 22 29.26 -51.26 -13.30
C GLU A 22 28.24 -52.34 -13.67
N ASN A 23 26.98 -52.24 -13.26
CA ASN A 23 25.84 -52.93 -13.91
C ASN A 23 24.50 -52.73 -13.19
N ILE A 24 24.39 -51.80 -12.23
CA ILE A 24 23.07 -51.54 -11.60
C ILE A 24 22.52 -50.15 -11.93
N CYS A 25 23.35 -49.18 -12.27
CA CYS A 25 22.88 -47.80 -12.58
C CYS A 25 22.16 -47.70 -13.96
N SER A 26 22.59 -48.41 -14.99
CA SER A 26 22.02 -48.28 -16.33
C SER A 26 20.58 -48.80 -16.46
N VAL A 27 20.17 -49.75 -15.61
CA VAL A 27 18.80 -50.30 -15.63
C VAL A 27 17.80 -49.43 -14.85
N TRP A 28 18.29 -48.67 -13.87
CA TRP A 28 17.41 -47.76 -13.12
C TRP A 28 17.19 -46.42 -13.85
N GLU A 29 18.20 -45.87 -14.47
CA GLU A 29 18.07 -44.67 -15.30
C GLU A 29 17.13 -44.85 -16.49
N SER A 30 17.25 -45.98 -17.21
CA SER A 30 16.37 -46.26 -18.37
C SER A 30 14.90 -46.48 -17.97
N LYS A 31 14.63 -47.09 -16.80
CA LYS A 31 13.27 -47.27 -16.29
C LYS A 31 12.68 -45.97 -15.70
N TRP A 32 13.50 -45.13 -15.11
CA TRP A 32 13.06 -43.83 -14.58
C TRP A 32 12.72 -42.87 -15.71
N PHE A 33 13.59 -42.75 -16.69
CA PHE A 33 13.33 -41.94 -17.90
C PHE A 33 12.12 -42.42 -18.72
N GLN A 34 11.84 -43.71 -18.73
CA GLN A 34 10.64 -44.24 -19.44
C GLN A 34 9.34 -44.02 -18.60
N ALA A 35 9.42 -44.05 -17.31
CA ALA A 35 8.26 -43.76 -16.44
C ALA A 35 7.89 -42.26 -16.47
N GLU A 36 8.88 -41.39 -16.41
CA GLU A 36 8.68 -39.94 -16.47
C GLU A 36 8.13 -39.48 -17.83
N ASN A 37 8.62 -40.05 -18.92
CA ASN A 37 8.12 -39.79 -20.27
C ASN A 37 6.71 -40.34 -20.54
N ARG A 38 6.28 -41.39 -19.84
CA ARG A 38 4.87 -41.85 -19.92
C ARG A 38 3.93 -40.97 -19.15
N ASP A 39 4.33 -40.49 -17.99
CA ASP A 39 3.48 -39.62 -17.14
C ASP A 39 3.34 -38.22 -17.77
N THR A 40 4.40 -37.63 -18.32
CA THR A 40 4.35 -36.36 -19.06
C THR A 40 3.48 -36.43 -20.32
N ARG A 41 3.58 -37.49 -21.13
CA ARG A 41 2.71 -37.68 -22.32
C ARG A 41 1.25 -37.91 -21.96
N THR A 42 0.98 -38.56 -20.83
CA THR A 42 -0.39 -38.77 -20.34
C THR A 42 -0.97 -37.51 -19.76
N ARG A 43 -0.17 -36.71 -19.05
CA ARG A 43 -0.56 -35.37 -18.55
C ARG A 43 -0.77 -34.37 -19.70
N GLU A 44 0.07 -34.40 -20.71
CA GLU A 44 -0.06 -33.58 -21.92
C GLU A 44 -1.28 -33.95 -22.76
N ARG A 45 -1.57 -35.24 -22.95
CA ARG A 45 -2.80 -35.70 -23.63
C ARG A 45 -4.06 -35.35 -22.82
N ARG A 46 -4.03 -35.48 -21.51
CA ARG A 46 -5.13 -35.05 -20.63
C ARG A 46 -5.30 -33.53 -20.66
N ARG A 47 -4.20 -32.78 -20.68
CA ARG A 47 -4.22 -31.32 -20.80
C ARG A 47 -4.75 -30.86 -22.16
N GLN A 48 -4.36 -31.52 -23.24
CA GLN A 48 -4.88 -31.26 -24.59
C GLN A 48 -6.33 -31.71 -24.78
N SER A 49 -6.77 -32.79 -24.14
CA SER A 49 -8.17 -33.22 -24.17
C SER A 49 -9.07 -32.33 -23.31
N LEU A 50 -8.58 -31.84 -22.15
CA LEU A 50 -9.25 -30.82 -21.32
C LEU A 50 -9.31 -29.48 -22.04
N GLN A 51 -8.23 -29.03 -22.69
CA GLN A 51 -8.25 -27.83 -23.54
C GLN A 51 -9.20 -27.95 -24.74
N ARG A 52 -9.33 -29.13 -25.34
CA ARG A 52 -10.30 -29.36 -26.43
C ARG A 52 -11.75 -29.45 -25.93
N LEU A 53 -11.98 -29.91 -24.71
CA LEU A 53 -13.30 -29.90 -24.08
C LEU A 53 -13.69 -28.51 -23.62
N ASP A 54 -12.76 -27.68 -23.11
CA ASP A 54 -13.00 -26.28 -22.77
C ASP A 54 -13.30 -25.40 -24.00
N ILE A 55 -12.68 -25.69 -25.15
CA ILE A 55 -12.93 -24.97 -26.40
C ILE A 55 -14.31 -25.28 -26.98
N SER A 56 -14.90 -26.44 -26.66
CA SER A 56 -16.21 -26.85 -27.20
C SER A 56 -17.42 -26.32 -26.41
N MET A 57 -17.19 -25.76 -25.17
CA MET A 57 -18.23 -25.16 -24.33
C MET A 57 -18.05 -23.65 -24.12
N ALA A 58 -17.10 -22.99 -24.75
CA ALA A 58 -17.01 -21.55 -24.74
C ALA A 58 -18.20 -20.98 -25.53
N SER A 59 -19.17 -20.39 -24.84
CA SER A 59 -20.22 -19.61 -25.49
C SER A 59 -19.53 -18.60 -26.40
N SER A 60 -19.92 -18.57 -27.68
CA SER A 60 -19.38 -17.60 -28.64
C SER A 60 -19.71 -16.18 -28.16
N TYR A 61 -18.76 -15.24 -28.28
CA TYR A 61 -19.03 -13.83 -28.01
C TYR A 61 -20.29 -13.39 -28.75
N PRO A 62 -21.32 -12.88 -28.07
CA PRO A 62 -22.52 -12.37 -28.70
C PRO A 62 -22.16 -11.10 -29.47
N LYS A 63 -22.12 -11.19 -30.80
CA LYS A 63 -21.80 -10.04 -31.63
C LYS A 63 -22.77 -8.91 -31.36
N LEU A 64 -22.24 -7.71 -31.02
CA LEU A 64 -23.05 -6.55 -30.74
C LEU A 64 -23.70 -6.01 -32.02
N GLU A 65 -24.91 -5.50 -31.88
CA GLU A 65 -25.61 -4.78 -32.94
C GLU A 65 -24.87 -3.49 -33.27
N GLU A 66 -24.86 -3.09 -34.54
CA GLU A 66 -24.20 -1.86 -34.99
C GLU A 66 -24.76 -0.61 -34.28
N LYS A 67 -26.02 -0.60 -33.91
CA LYS A 67 -26.64 0.48 -33.12
C LYS A 67 -25.97 0.63 -31.76
N THR A 68 -25.67 -0.49 -31.08
CA THR A 68 -24.94 -0.48 -29.78
C THR A 68 -23.51 0.00 -29.96
N LEU A 69 -22.81 -0.50 -30.98
CA LEU A 69 -21.45 -0.08 -31.30
C LEU A 69 -21.39 1.43 -31.61
N GLN A 70 -22.35 1.95 -32.39
CA GLN A 70 -22.41 3.37 -32.68
C GLN A 70 -22.69 4.20 -31.41
N THR A 71 -23.59 3.76 -30.54
CA THR A 71 -23.86 4.41 -29.26
C THR A 71 -22.59 4.53 -28.41
N LEU A 72 -21.75 3.49 -28.39
CA LEU A 72 -20.48 3.50 -27.64
C LEU A 72 -19.43 4.42 -28.28
N ARG A 73 -19.37 4.49 -29.62
CA ARG A 73 -18.50 5.45 -30.33
C ARG A 73 -18.92 6.89 -30.04
N ASP A 74 -20.21 7.15 -30.03
CA ASP A 74 -20.78 8.47 -29.71
C ASP A 74 -20.47 8.84 -28.24
N ALA A 75 -20.60 7.88 -27.31
CA ALA A 75 -20.21 8.07 -25.94
C ALA A 75 -18.74 8.46 -25.80
N ALA A 76 -17.84 7.75 -26.49
CA ALA A 76 -16.41 8.07 -26.47
C ALA A 76 -16.15 9.51 -26.95
N ASN A 77 -16.84 9.95 -28.02
CA ASN A 77 -16.71 11.33 -28.49
C ASN A 77 -17.26 12.35 -27.48
N ARG A 78 -18.39 12.07 -26.80
CA ARG A 78 -18.88 12.93 -25.70
C ARG A 78 -17.89 13.02 -24.55
N LEU A 79 -17.26 11.90 -24.15
CA LEU A 79 -16.22 11.90 -23.11
C LEU A 79 -15.02 12.78 -23.51
N ARG A 80 -14.62 12.78 -24.81
CA ARG A 80 -13.61 13.70 -25.33
C ARG A 80 -14.04 15.14 -25.23
N ILE A 81 -15.25 15.46 -25.68
CA ILE A 81 -15.81 16.82 -25.65
C ILE A 81 -15.85 17.37 -24.24
N HIS A 82 -16.38 16.61 -23.28
CA HIS A 82 -16.42 17.01 -21.88
C HIS A 82 -15.03 17.22 -21.30
N SER A 83 -14.08 16.31 -21.58
CA SER A 83 -12.67 16.42 -21.13
C SER A 83 -12.00 17.68 -21.71
N ILE A 84 -12.22 17.98 -22.97
CA ILE A 84 -11.67 19.17 -23.64
C ILE A 84 -12.28 20.44 -23.03
N ARG A 85 -13.62 20.51 -22.88
CA ARG A 85 -14.30 21.65 -22.26
C ARG A 85 -13.82 21.91 -20.83
N ALA A 86 -13.76 20.87 -20.01
CA ALA A 86 -13.32 20.96 -18.61
C ALA A 86 -11.88 21.47 -18.49
N THR A 87 -10.96 20.93 -19.28
CA THR A 87 -9.55 21.34 -19.28
C THR A 87 -9.33 22.73 -19.88
N CYS A 88 -10.11 23.13 -20.89
CA CYS A 88 -10.10 24.50 -21.40
C CYS A 88 -10.64 25.51 -20.38
N ALA A 89 -11.73 25.18 -19.67
CA ALA A 89 -12.32 26.06 -18.67
C ALA A 89 -11.36 26.32 -17.50
N SER A 90 -10.62 25.30 -17.07
CA SER A 90 -9.59 25.43 -16.03
C SER A 90 -8.24 25.95 -16.54
N ASN A 91 -8.05 26.04 -17.85
CA ASN A 91 -6.75 26.25 -18.50
C ASN A 91 -5.64 25.32 -17.99
N SER A 92 -6.02 24.10 -17.64
CA SER A 92 -5.11 23.11 -17.02
C SER A 92 -5.67 21.70 -17.17
N GLY A 93 -4.79 20.70 -17.26
CA GLY A 93 -5.17 19.28 -17.32
C GLY A 93 -4.61 18.55 -18.53
N HIS A 94 -5.04 17.29 -18.71
CA HIS A 94 -4.43 16.35 -19.66
C HIS A 94 -5.46 15.85 -20.70
N PRO A 95 -6.03 16.72 -21.54
CA PRO A 95 -7.09 16.31 -22.48
C PRO A 95 -6.61 15.22 -23.45
N THR A 96 -5.34 15.23 -23.86
CA THR A 96 -4.79 14.24 -24.79
C THR A 96 -4.78 12.83 -24.23
N SER A 97 -4.50 12.68 -22.92
CA SER A 97 -4.57 11.40 -22.20
C SER A 97 -6.02 10.93 -21.95
N CYS A 98 -6.96 11.86 -21.90
CA CYS A 98 -8.40 11.56 -21.85
C CYS A 98 -8.90 11.05 -23.21
N CYS A 99 -8.44 11.68 -24.30
CA CYS A 99 -8.82 11.32 -25.65
C CYS A 99 -8.34 9.92 -26.06
N SER A 100 -7.15 9.49 -25.62
CA SER A 100 -6.67 8.11 -25.89
C SER A 100 -7.53 7.06 -25.21
N ALA A 101 -8.02 7.32 -24.01
CA ALA A 101 -8.78 6.37 -23.19
C ALA A 101 -10.29 6.37 -23.45
N ALA A 102 -10.81 7.23 -24.33
CA ALA A 102 -12.23 7.49 -24.42
C ALA A 102 -13.08 6.26 -24.82
N GLU A 103 -12.65 5.45 -25.79
CA GLU A 103 -13.33 4.20 -26.16
C GLU A 103 -13.24 3.16 -25.06
N ILE A 104 -12.09 3.05 -24.38
CA ILE A 104 -11.92 2.15 -23.23
C ILE A 104 -12.93 2.50 -22.13
N MET A 105 -13.03 3.78 -21.78
CA MET A 105 -13.99 4.28 -20.79
C MET A 105 -15.44 4.07 -21.24
N SER A 106 -15.73 4.30 -22.51
CA SER A 106 -17.06 4.07 -23.06
C SER A 106 -17.47 2.58 -22.97
N ALA A 107 -16.63 1.67 -23.43
CA ALA A 107 -16.88 0.24 -23.36
C ALA A 107 -17.05 -0.27 -21.92
N LEU A 108 -16.27 0.29 -20.97
CA LEU A 108 -16.38 -0.05 -19.55
C LEU A 108 -17.69 0.48 -18.95
N PHE A 109 -17.91 1.79 -18.99
CA PHE A 109 -18.98 2.44 -18.24
C PHE A 109 -20.38 2.19 -18.83
N PHE A 110 -20.50 2.06 -20.16
CA PHE A 110 -21.80 2.02 -20.80
C PHE A 110 -22.16 0.65 -21.41
N HIS A 111 -21.29 -0.37 -21.22
CA HIS A 111 -21.57 -1.72 -21.70
C HIS A 111 -21.15 -2.82 -20.72
N THR A 112 -20.02 -2.68 -20.01
CA THR A 112 -19.40 -3.80 -19.30
C THR A 112 -19.65 -3.79 -17.79
N MET A 113 -19.39 -2.67 -17.14
CA MET A 113 -19.46 -2.53 -15.69
C MET A 113 -20.91 -2.57 -15.20
N ARG A 114 -21.08 -3.21 -14.03
CA ARG A 114 -22.37 -3.28 -13.32
C ARG A 114 -22.31 -2.34 -12.14
N TYR A 115 -23.10 -1.29 -12.18
CA TYR A 115 -23.13 -0.30 -11.11
C TYR A 115 -24.45 0.47 -11.08
N LYS A 116 -24.71 1.14 -9.96
CA LYS A 116 -25.85 2.04 -9.77
C LYS A 116 -25.34 3.47 -9.97
N PRO A 117 -25.77 4.17 -11.03
CA PRO A 117 -25.34 5.55 -11.29
C PRO A 117 -25.66 6.52 -10.15
N ASP A 118 -26.84 6.36 -9.55
CA ASP A 118 -27.34 7.15 -8.42
C ASP A 118 -26.66 6.83 -7.07
N GLN A 119 -25.97 5.68 -6.99
CA GLN A 119 -25.29 5.20 -5.78
C GLN A 119 -23.85 4.75 -6.11
N PRO A 120 -22.96 5.67 -6.52
CA PRO A 120 -21.61 5.31 -7.02
C PRO A 120 -20.76 4.58 -5.98
N GLY A 121 -20.95 4.86 -4.69
CA GLY A 121 -20.30 4.17 -3.58
C GLY A 121 -20.96 2.85 -3.13
N HIS A 122 -21.96 2.33 -3.87
CA HIS A 122 -22.66 1.10 -3.47
C HIS A 122 -21.70 -0.09 -3.42
N ARG A 123 -21.76 -0.88 -2.33
CA ARG A 123 -20.78 -1.93 -2.04
C ARG A 123 -20.68 -3.05 -3.10
N SER A 124 -21.75 -3.33 -3.82
CA SER A 124 -21.81 -4.37 -4.85
C SER A 124 -21.50 -3.84 -6.26
N ASN A 125 -21.25 -2.55 -6.44
CA ASN A 125 -20.83 -2.01 -7.74
C ASN A 125 -19.48 -2.61 -8.14
N ASP A 126 -19.31 -2.91 -9.42
CA ASP A 126 -17.98 -3.09 -10.00
C ASP A 126 -17.13 -1.87 -9.68
N ARG A 127 -15.81 -2.07 -9.57
CA ARG A 127 -14.88 -1.03 -9.15
C ARG A 127 -13.99 -0.62 -10.31
N PHE A 128 -13.72 0.66 -10.40
CA PHE A 128 -12.82 1.21 -11.40
C PHE A 128 -11.70 2.02 -10.74
N VAL A 129 -10.46 1.71 -11.07
CA VAL A 129 -9.28 2.45 -10.63
C VAL A 129 -8.61 3.08 -11.85
N LEU A 130 -8.61 4.41 -11.90
CA LEU A 130 -7.88 5.16 -12.90
C LEU A 130 -6.42 5.32 -12.42
N SER A 131 -5.56 4.33 -12.69
CA SER A 131 -4.15 4.36 -12.24
C SER A 131 -3.38 5.51 -12.89
N LYS A 132 -3.57 5.76 -14.19
CA LYS A 132 -3.13 6.97 -14.87
C LYS A 132 -3.98 8.18 -14.46
N GLY A 133 -3.89 8.59 -13.18
CA GLY A 133 -4.78 9.55 -12.54
C GLY A 133 -4.86 10.93 -13.21
N HIS A 134 -3.83 11.30 -14.00
CA HIS A 134 -3.84 12.54 -14.76
C HIS A 134 -4.96 12.61 -15.84
N ALA A 135 -5.53 11.46 -16.23
CA ALA A 135 -6.71 11.41 -17.10
C ALA A 135 -8.04 11.59 -16.33
N ALA A 136 -8.02 12.15 -15.11
CA ALA A 136 -9.21 12.40 -14.29
C ALA A 136 -10.41 13.02 -15.06
N PRO A 137 -10.22 14.01 -15.97
CA PRO A 137 -11.37 14.58 -16.69
C PRO A 137 -12.21 13.57 -17.45
N VAL A 138 -11.63 12.48 -18.00
CA VAL A 138 -12.45 11.45 -18.69
C VAL A 138 -13.25 10.60 -17.70
N LEU A 139 -12.76 10.40 -16.48
CA LEU A 139 -13.53 9.74 -15.42
C LEU A 139 -14.71 10.58 -14.98
N TYR A 140 -14.49 11.88 -14.76
CA TYR A 140 -15.56 12.81 -14.40
C TYR A 140 -16.60 12.93 -15.52
N ALA A 141 -16.15 12.98 -16.78
CA ALA A 141 -17.01 12.94 -17.94
C ALA A 141 -17.87 11.66 -18.02
N ALA A 142 -17.28 10.49 -17.68
CA ALA A 142 -18.03 9.23 -17.66
C ALA A 142 -19.13 9.23 -16.61
N TRP A 143 -18.88 9.78 -15.42
CA TRP A 143 -19.89 9.92 -14.37
C TRP A 143 -20.95 11.00 -14.68
N ALA A 144 -20.58 12.03 -15.44
CA ALA A 144 -21.56 13.01 -15.94
C ALA A 144 -22.45 12.38 -17.03
N GLU A 145 -21.87 11.63 -17.96
CA GLU A 145 -22.63 10.89 -18.98
C GLU A 145 -23.53 9.80 -18.36
N ALA A 146 -23.11 9.19 -17.24
CA ALA A 146 -23.92 8.24 -16.47
C ALA A 146 -25.04 8.93 -15.66
N GLY A 147 -25.06 10.25 -15.58
CA GLY A 147 -26.11 11.04 -14.93
C GLY A 147 -25.88 11.32 -13.44
N TYR A 148 -24.69 11.04 -12.90
CA TYR A 148 -24.35 11.34 -11.49
C TYR A 148 -23.89 12.80 -11.30
N LEU A 149 -23.06 13.32 -12.19
CA LEU A 149 -22.62 14.71 -12.18
C LEU A 149 -23.39 15.51 -13.24
N ASN A 150 -23.56 16.83 -13.00
CA ASN A 150 -24.07 17.72 -14.05
C ASN A 150 -22.91 18.08 -14.98
N GLU A 151 -23.20 18.24 -16.28
CA GLU A 151 -22.19 18.65 -17.26
C GLU A 151 -21.55 20.01 -16.91
N SER A 152 -22.34 20.94 -16.31
CA SER A 152 -21.87 22.25 -15.85
C SER A 152 -20.84 22.15 -14.71
N ASP A 153 -20.88 21.09 -13.89
CA ASP A 153 -19.91 20.91 -12.80
C ASP A 153 -18.50 20.58 -13.33
N LEU A 154 -18.42 19.96 -14.51
CA LEU A 154 -17.14 19.66 -15.17
C LEU A 154 -16.32 20.93 -15.47
N LEU A 155 -16.99 22.09 -15.66
CA LEU A 155 -16.34 23.37 -15.90
C LEU A 155 -15.67 23.96 -14.64
N LYS A 156 -15.95 23.37 -13.47
CA LYS A 156 -15.30 23.71 -12.19
C LYS A 156 -14.05 22.88 -11.92
N LEU A 157 -13.58 22.09 -12.89
CA LEU A 157 -12.35 21.29 -12.77
C LEU A 157 -11.21 22.12 -12.19
N ARG A 158 -10.53 21.60 -11.15
CA ARG A 158 -9.38 22.23 -10.47
C ARG A 158 -9.67 23.58 -9.81
N LYS A 159 -10.92 23.88 -9.50
CA LYS A 159 -11.27 25.03 -8.66
C LYS A 159 -11.16 24.65 -7.20
N ILE A 160 -10.76 25.62 -6.35
CA ILE A 160 -10.51 25.36 -4.91
C ILE A 160 -11.77 24.90 -4.15
N ASP A 161 -12.93 25.27 -4.64
CA ASP A 161 -14.25 24.99 -4.07
C ASP A 161 -14.96 23.79 -4.74
N CYS A 162 -14.22 22.96 -5.48
CA CYS A 162 -14.76 21.83 -6.22
C CYS A 162 -13.92 20.57 -6.07
N ASP A 163 -14.57 19.44 -5.77
CA ASP A 163 -13.90 18.15 -5.60
C ASP A 163 -13.43 17.48 -6.91
N LEU A 164 -13.73 18.11 -8.08
CA LEU A 164 -13.17 17.68 -9.36
C LEU A 164 -11.70 18.12 -9.48
N GLU A 165 -10.84 17.46 -8.73
CA GLU A 165 -9.43 17.75 -8.68
C GLU A 165 -8.68 17.30 -9.95
N GLY A 166 -7.43 17.70 -10.08
CA GLY A 166 -6.58 17.33 -11.23
C GLY A 166 -6.26 15.84 -11.33
N HIS A 167 -6.41 15.11 -10.23
CA HIS A 167 -6.26 13.67 -10.09
C HIS A 167 -7.37 13.17 -9.18
N PRO A 168 -7.90 11.94 -9.36
CA PRO A 168 -9.04 11.46 -8.59
C PRO A 168 -8.71 11.30 -7.10
N THR A 169 -9.63 11.75 -6.23
CA THR A 169 -9.54 11.54 -4.78
C THR A 169 -10.87 11.02 -4.22
N PRO A 170 -10.88 10.29 -3.09
CA PRO A 170 -12.10 9.79 -2.45
C PRO A 170 -12.99 10.86 -1.80
N ARG A 171 -12.77 12.14 -2.07
CA ARG A 171 -13.80 13.18 -1.85
C ARG A 171 -15.02 12.94 -2.73
N LEU A 172 -14.78 12.30 -3.87
CA LEU A 172 -15.81 11.85 -4.79
C LEU A 172 -16.22 10.41 -4.46
N PRO A 173 -17.50 10.10 -4.23
CA PRO A 173 -17.95 8.79 -3.74
C PRO A 173 -17.76 7.65 -4.75
N PHE A 174 -17.45 7.97 -6.00
CA PHE A 174 -17.11 7.01 -7.05
C PHE A 174 -15.61 6.73 -7.18
N VAL A 175 -14.79 7.33 -6.34
CA VAL A 175 -13.34 7.13 -6.29
C VAL A 175 -13.00 6.37 -5.02
N ASP A 176 -12.56 5.13 -5.14
CA ASP A 176 -12.21 4.29 -3.99
C ASP A 176 -10.82 4.62 -3.41
N VAL A 177 -9.87 5.07 -4.25
CA VAL A 177 -8.49 5.40 -3.87
C VAL A 177 -7.98 6.59 -4.69
N ALA A 178 -7.18 7.44 -4.08
CA ALA A 178 -6.49 8.51 -4.78
C ALA A 178 -5.40 7.94 -5.69
N THR A 179 -5.27 8.50 -6.88
CA THR A 179 -4.22 8.16 -7.85
C THR A 179 -3.56 9.44 -8.38
N GLY A 180 -2.50 9.27 -9.20
CA GLY A 180 -1.76 10.41 -9.75
C GLY A 180 -0.26 10.27 -9.54
N SER A 181 0.17 9.67 -8.44
CA SER A 181 1.49 9.07 -8.33
C SER A 181 1.42 7.71 -9.02
N LEU A 182 2.12 7.59 -10.16
CA LEU A 182 1.94 6.46 -11.07
C LEU A 182 2.43 5.12 -10.48
N GLY A 183 1.90 4.02 -11.00
CA GLY A 183 2.28 2.66 -10.60
C GLY A 183 1.55 2.10 -9.39
N GLN A 184 0.68 2.86 -8.72
CA GLN A 184 0.06 2.45 -7.45
C GLN A 184 -1.35 1.87 -7.61
N GLY A 185 -2.08 2.29 -8.65
CA GLY A 185 -3.48 1.91 -8.82
C GLY A 185 -3.70 0.40 -8.99
N LEU A 186 -2.77 -0.31 -9.65
CA LEU A 186 -2.90 -1.76 -9.84
C LEU A 186 -2.80 -2.52 -8.52
N GLY A 187 -1.86 -2.16 -7.63
CA GLY A 187 -1.77 -2.79 -6.31
C GLY A 187 -3.03 -2.56 -5.46
N ALA A 188 -3.61 -1.35 -5.50
CA ALA A 188 -4.89 -1.08 -4.85
C ALA A 188 -6.04 -1.89 -5.48
N ALA A 189 -6.08 -2.00 -6.83
CA ALA A 189 -7.04 -2.84 -7.52
C ALA A 189 -6.89 -4.33 -7.14
N CYS A 190 -5.66 -4.82 -6.95
CA CYS A 190 -5.39 -6.16 -6.43
C CYS A 190 -6.02 -6.37 -5.04
N GLY A 191 -5.85 -5.41 -4.13
CA GLY A 191 -6.47 -5.48 -2.79
C GLY A 191 -8.00 -5.49 -2.84
N MET A 192 -8.60 -4.69 -3.70
CA MET A 192 -10.05 -4.67 -3.92
C MET A 192 -10.54 -6.00 -4.51
N ALA A 193 -9.82 -6.55 -5.51
CA ALA A 193 -10.18 -7.82 -6.14
C ALA A 193 -10.01 -8.99 -5.18
N TYR A 194 -8.95 -8.99 -4.37
CA TYR A 194 -8.75 -9.97 -3.29
C TYR A 194 -9.92 -9.95 -2.31
N THR A 195 -10.31 -8.75 -1.86
CA THR A 195 -11.46 -8.57 -0.96
C THR A 195 -12.73 -9.13 -1.57
N GLY A 196 -13.02 -8.82 -2.84
CA GLY A 196 -14.19 -9.33 -3.55
C GLY A 196 -14.24 -10.85 -3.65
N LYS A 197 -13.11 -11.45 -3.99
CA LYS A 197 -13.02 -12.88 -4.23
C LYS A 197 -13.01 -13.71 -2.94
N TYR A 198 -12.18 -13.31 -1.96
CA TYR A 198 -11.88 -14.15 -0.79
C TYR A 198 -12.63 -13.75 0.48
N PHE A 199 -12.90 -12.46 0.66
CA PHE A 199 -13.59 -11.96 1.83
C PHE A 199 -15.09 -11.80 1.59
N ASP A 200 -15.49 -11.00 0.59
CA ASP A 200 -16.90 -10.78 0.26
C ASP A 200 -17.54 -11.97 -0.43
N LYS A 201 -16.73 -12.79 -1.12
CA LYS A 201 -17.19 -13.92 -1.97
C LYS A 201 -18.26 -13.46 -2.96
N ALA A 202 -18.09 -12.29 -3.51
CA ALA A 202 -19.05 -11.57 -4.34
C ALA A 202 -18.64 -11.54 -5.81
N SER A 203 -19.59 -11.21 -6.66
CA SER A 203 -19.43 -11.26 -8.12
C SER A 203 -18.87 -9.98 -8.74
N TYR A 204 -18.66 -8.91 -7.96
CA TYR A 204 -18.15 -7.66 -8.51
C TYR A 204 -16.72 -7.83 -9.05
N ARG A 205 -16.43 -7.09 -10.10
CA ARG A 205 -15.12 -7.08 -10.76
C ARG A 205 -14.41 -5.76 -10.48
N VAL A 206 -13.11 -5.78 -10.65
CA VAL A 206 -12.24 -4.60 -10.51
C VAL A 206 -11.53 -4.36 -11.84
N TYR A 207 -11.64 -3.14 -12.35
CA TYR A 207 -10.99 -2.69 -13.57
C TYR A 207 -9.96 -1.62 -13.22
N CYS A 208 -8.75 -1.74 -13.74
CA CYS A 208 -7.66 -0.80 -13.52
C CYS A 208 -7.13 -0.31 -14.85
N LEU A 209 -7.17 0.99 -15.10
CA LEU A 209 -6.65 1.62 -16.32
C LEU A 209 -5.28 2.23 -16.06
N LEU A 210 -4.25 1.66 -16.70
CA LEU A 210 -2.86 2.08 -16.62
C LEU A 210 -2.40 2.79 -17.90
N GLY A 211 -1.34 3.60 -17.79
CA GLY A 211 -0.61 4.14 -18.93
C GLY A 211 0.59 3.25 -19.32
N ASP A 212 1.05 3.42 -20.56
CA ASP A 212 2.26 2.75 -21.07
C ASP A 212 3.53 3.23 -20.38
N GLY A 213 3.72 4.55 -20.24
CA GLY A 213 4.82 5.14 -19.47
C GLY A 213 4.79 4.72 -17.99
N GLU A 214 3.60 4.60 -17.41
CA GLU A 214 3.39 4.11 -16.05
C GLU A 214 3.90 2.68 -15.85
N SER A 215 3.89 1.85 -16.87
CA SER A 215 4.41 0.48 -16.81
C SER A 215 5.94 0.40 -16.60
N SER A 216 6.63 1.53 -16.55
CA SER A 216 8.03 1.61 -16.13
C SER A 216 8.19 1.51 -14.62
N GLU A 217 7.12 1.76 -13.83
CA GLU A 217 7.14 1.62 -12.38
C GLU A 217 7.23 0.15 -11.95
N GLY A 218 8.16 -0.14 -11.04
CA GLY A 218 8.36 -1.49 -10.51
C GLY A 218 7.13 -2.05 -9.82
N SER A 219 6.37 -1.22 -9.11
CA SER A 219 5.16 -1.59 -8.39
C SER A 219 4.02 -2.12 -9.29
N VAL A 220 4.00 -1.76 -10.59
CA VAL A 220 3.08 -2.38 -11.56
C VAL A 220 3.35 -3.87 -11.69
N TRP A 221 4.63 -4.26 -11.77
CA TRP A 221 5.05 -5.66 -11.92
C TRP A 221 4.88 -6.44 -10.61
N GLU A 222 5.08 -5.80 -9.45
CA GLU A 222 4.71 -6.37 -8.15
C GLU A 222 3.20 -6.69 -8.10
N GLY A 223 2.35 -5.76 -8.57
CA GLY A 223 0.90 -5.97 -8.66
C GLY A 223 0.50 -7.08 -9.61
N LEU A 224 1.18 -7.21 -10.77
CA LEU A 224 0.96 -8.31 -11.69
C LEU A 224 1.32 -9.68 -11.07
N ALA A 225 2.45 -9.76 -10.37
CA ALA A 225 2.85 -10.97 -9.64
C ALA A 225 1.81 -11.37 -8.58
N PHE A 226 1.34 -10.41 -7.79
CA PHE A 226 0.31 -10.62 -6.76
C PHE A 226 -1.02 -11.09 -7.36
N GLY A 227 -1.49 -10.43 -8.42
CA GLY A 227 -2.75 -10.79 -9.09
C GLY A 227 -2.75 -12.23 -9.60
N SER A 228 -1.63 -12.68 -10.16
CA SER A 228 -1.42 -14.06 -10.62
C SER A 228 -1.35 -15.05 -9.45
N GLN A 229 -0.54 -14.74 -8.42
CA GLN A 229 -0.36 -15.58 -7.23
C GLN A 229 -1.70 -15.91 -6.57
N TYR A 230 -2.56 -14.90 -6.43
CA TYR A 230 -3.89 -15.05 -5.83
C TYR A 230 -4.99 -15.34 -6.84
N GLN A 231 -4.64 -15.64 -8.09
CA GLN A 231 -5.59 -16.04 -9.14
C GLN A 231 -6.79 -15.10 -9.24
N LEU A 232 -6.56 -13.78 -9.23
CA LEU A 232 -7.61 -12.77 -9.16
C LEU A 232 -8.38 -12.66 -10.50
N ASP A 233 -9.20 -13.65 -10.81
CA ASP A 233 -9.99 -13.74 -12.04
C ASP A 233 -11.12 -12.69 -12.14
N ASN A 234 -11.34 -11.94 -11.08
CA ASN A 234 -12.21 -10.77 -11.03
C ASN A 234 -11.44 -9.45 -11.24
N LEU A 235 -10.15 -9.48 -11.58
CA LEU A 235 -9.30 -8.32 -11.86
C LEU A 235 -8.98 -8.22 -13.35
N VAL A 236 -9.20 -7.02 -13.92
CA VAL A 236 -8.83 -6.69 -15.30
C VAL A 236 -7.94 -5.44 -15.28
N ALA A 237 -6.70 -5.58 -15.74
CA ALA A 237 -5.77 -4.47 -15.97
C ALA A 237 -5.81 -4.09 -17.45
N ILE A 238 -6.02 -2.80 -17.76
CA ILE A 238 -6.07 -2.29 -19.13
C ILE A 238 -4.90 -1.33 -19.30
N PHE A 239 -4.03 -1.61 -20.26
CA PHE A 239 -2.90 -0.75 -20.62
C PHE A 239 -3.31 0.13 -21.79
N ASP A 240 -3.42 1.43 -21.55
CA ASP A 240 -3.62 2.45 -22.59
C ASP A 240 -2.25 2.75 -23.23
N VAL A 241 -1.91 1.99 -24.27
CA VAL A 241 -0.61 2.08 -24.95
C VAL A 241 -0.71 3.12 -26.06
N ASN A 242 -0.53 4.39 -25.67
CA ASN A 242 -0.59 5.53 -26.60
C ASN A 242 0.78 6.02 -27.07
N ARG A 243 1.85 5.33 -26.71
CA ARG A 243 3.27 5.51 -27.06
C ARG A 243 3.97 6.79 -26.56
N LEU A 244 3.26 7.75 -26.00
CA LEU A 244 3.80 9.06 -25.61
C LEU A 244 3.78 9.26 -24.10
N GLY A 245 4.96 9.42 -23.51
CA GLY A 245 5.13 9.85 -22.12
C GLY A 245 4.83 11.34 -21.93
N GLN A 246 5.38 11.92 -20.88
CA GLN A 246 5.27 13.34 -20.59
C GLN A 246 6.23 14.18 -21.45
N SER A 247 7.48 13.81 -21.49
CA SER A 247 8.58 14.54 -22.16
C SER A 247 9.02 13.89 -23.45
N GLU A 248 8.93 12.56 -23.52
CA GLU A 248 9.43 11.72 -24.60
C GLU A 248 8.48 10.56 -24.87
N ALA A 249 8.77 9.77 -25.90
CA ALA A 249 8.03 8.53 -26.15
C ALA A 249 8.19 7.54 -25.01
N ALA A 250 7.14 6.75 -24.72
CA ALA A 250 7.22 5.65 -23.78
C ALA A 250 8.27 4.62 -24.24
N PRO A 251 8.98 3.92 -23.31
CA PRO A 251 10.13 3.06 -23.67
C PRO A 251 9.81 1.97 -24.71
N LEU A 252 8.63 1.39 -24.66
CA LEU A 252 8.22 0.32 -25.59
C LEU A 252 7.36 0.84 -26.75
N ARG A 253 6.98 2.12 -26.73
CA ARG A 253 6.10 2.70 -27.76
C ARG A 253 4.90 1.76 -28.05
N HIS A 254 4.65 1.44 -29.32
CA HIS A 254 3.61 0.50 -29.78
C HIS A 254 4.14 -0.93 -30.01
N ASP A 255 5.17 -1.37 -29.29
CA ASP A 255 5.57 -2.78 -29.33
C ASP A 255 4.61 -3.63 -28.48
N MET A 256 3.41 -3.85 -29.03
CA MET A 256 2.31 -4.54 -28.36
C MET A 256 2.69 -5.96 -27.95
N GLU A 257 3.57 -6.60 -28.72
CA GLU A 257 3.99 -7.97 -28.46
C GLU A 257 4.86 -8.08 -27.20
N VAL A 258 5.69 -7.08 -26.91
CA VAL A 258 6.47 -7.06 -25.68
C VAL A 258 5.57 -6.88 -24.46
N TYR A 259 4.57 -5.98 -24.52
CA TYR A 259 3.58 -5.85 -23.45
C TYR A 259 2.84 -7.16 -23.21
N ARG A 260 2.35 -7.80 -24.27
CA ARG A 260 1.66 -9.10 -24.21
C ARG A 260 2.53 -10.16 -23.53
N LYS A 261 3.75 -10.36 -24.01
CA LYS A 261 4.68 -11.36 -23.46
C LYS A 261 5.03 -11.10 -22.01
N ARG A 262 5.21 -9.84 -21.60
CA ARG A 262 5.45 -9.49 -20.21
C ARG A 262 4.26 -9.88 -19.32
N CYS A 263 3.04 -9.49 -19.67
CA CYS A 263 1.85 -9.86 -18.90
C CYS A 263 1.66 -11.38 -18.82
N GLU A 264 1.86 -12.10 -19.93
CA GLU A 264 1.78 -13.57 -19.97
C GLU A 264 2.86 -14.23 -19.10
N ALA A 265 4.10 -13.70 -19.08
CA ALA A 265 5.19 -14.20 -18.23
C ALA A 265 4.87 -14.04 -16.73
N PHE A 266 4.10 -13.02 -16.36
CA PHE A 266 3.55 -12.87 -15.00
C PHE A 266 2.31 -13.75 -14.73
N GLY A 267 1.91 -14.62 -15.69
CA GLY A 267 0.81 -15.57 -15.51
C GLY A 267 -0.58 -15.02 -15.80
N TRP A 268 -0.68 -13.83 -16.42
CA TRP A 268 -1.96 -13.22 -16.79
C TRP A 268 -2.47 -13.74 -18.14
N ASN A 269 -3.78 -13.82 -18.26
CA ASN A 269 -4.43 -13.95 -19.55
C ASN A 269 -4.39 -12.61 -20.27
N THR A 270 -3.93 -12.55 -21.53
CA THR A 270 -3.64 -11.27 -22.17
C THR A 270 -4.27 -11.15 -23.56
N TYR A 271 -4.99 -10.06 -23.80
CA TYR A 271 -5.55 -9.71 -25.09
C TYR A 271 -4.90 -8.41 -25.62
N VAL A 272 -4.51 -8.42 -26.89
CA VAL A 272 -4.05 -7.22 -27.62
C VAL A 272 -5.18 -6.76 -28.52
N VAL A 273 -5.57 -5.49 -28.41
CA VAL A 273 -6.70 -4.91 -29.15
C VAL A 273 -6.35 -3.55 -29.74
N ASP A 274 -7.05 -3.15 -30.80
CA ASP A 274 -7.12 -1.77 -31.21
C ASP A 274 -8.01 -1.01 -30.20
N GLY A 275 -7.39 -0.16 -29.38
CA GLY A 275 -8.06 0.58 -28.30
C GLY A 275 -9.05 1.65 -28.78
N HIS A 276 -9.15 1.89 -30.10
CA HIS A 276 -10.14 2.76 -30.73
C HIS A 276 -11.27 2.01 -31.41
N LYS A 277 -11.26 0.68 -31.33
CA LYS A 277 -12.37 -0.17 -31.82
C LYS A 277 -13.19 -0.71 -30.66
N VAL A 278 -14.35 -0.10 -30.43
CA VAL A 278 -15.24 -0.47 -29.32
C VAL A 278 -15.66 -1.94 -29.36
N GLU A 279 -15.79 -2.53 -30.56
CA GLU A 279 -16.12 -3.95 -30.73
C GLU A 279 -15.02 -4.87 -30.19
N GLU A 280 -13.74 -4.61 -30.51
CA GLU A 280 -12.60 -5.37 -30.01
C GLU A 280 -12.47 -5.23 -28.49
N LEU A 281 -12.67 -4.04 -27.95
CA LEU A 281 -12.69 -3.77 -26.50
C LEU A 281 -13.81 -4.54 -25.80
N CYS A 282 -15.05 -4.46 -26.29
CA CYS A 282 -16.18 -5.19 -25.72
C CYS A 282 -15.97 -6.71 -25.76
N GLN A 283 -15.42 -7.23 -26.86
CA GLN A 283 -15.08 -8.65 -26.99
C GLN A 283 -14.03 -9.08 -25.95
N ALA A 284 -12.92 -8.32 -25.79
CA ALA A 284 -11.87 -8.62 -24.83
C ALA A 284 -12.37 -8.54 -23.38
N LEU A 285 -13.21 -7.54 -23.07
CA LEU A 285 -13.83 -7.41 -21.74
C LEU A 285 -14.83 -8.53 -21.44
N TRP A 286 -15.60 -8.97 -22.43
CA TRP A 286 -16.46 -10.14 -22.30
C TRP A 286 -15.63 -11.41 -22.07
N GLN A 287 -14.57 -11.64 -22.86
CA GLN A 287 -13.67 -12.77 -22.68
C GLN A 287 -13.03 -12.75 -21.30
N ALA A 288 -12.60 -11.57 -20.79
CA ALA A 288 -12.10 -11.40 -19.43
C ALA A 288 -13.13 -11.83 -18.37
N SER A 289 -14.42 -11.58 -18.61
CA SER A 289 -15.49 -12.00 -17.71
C SER A 289 -15.69 -13.52 -17.63
N GLN A 290 -15.33 -14.23 -18.67
CA GLN A 290 -15.44 -15.70 -18.75
C GLN A 290 -14.21 -16.42 -18.14
N GLN A 291 -13.08 -15.73 -17.98
CA GLN A 291 -11.86 -16.33 -17.42
C GLN A 291 -12.06 -16.73 -15.95
N LYS A 292 -11.46 -17.88 -15.60
CA LYS A 292 -11.41 -18.40 -14.24
C LYS A 292 -9.97 -18.72 -13.85
N GLY A 293 -9.64 -18.44 -12.59
CA GLY A 293 -8.34 -18.78 -12.01
C GLY A 293 -7.16 -17.94 -12.48
N LYS A 294 -7.38 -16.94 -13.36
CA LYS A 294 -6.32 -16.04 -13.82
C LYS A 294 -6.85 -14.60 -13.98
N PRO A 295 -6.10 -13.57 -13.58
CA PRO A 295 -6.41 -12.19 -13.92
C PRO A 295 -6.22 -11.96 -15.44
N THR A 296 -6.83 -10.89 -15.95
CA THR A 296 -6.76 -10.55 -17.36
C THR A 296 -6.09 -9.20 -17.60
N ALA A 297 -5.15 -9.14 -18.53
CA ALA A 297 -4.58 -7.91 -19.06
C ALA A 297 -5.14 -7.65 -20.48
N ILE A 298 -5.56 -6.41 -20.73
CA ILE A 298 -5.94 -5.92 -22.05
C ILE A 298 -4.92 -4.86 -22.46
N VAL A 299 -4.15 -5.14 -23.48
CA VAL A 299 -3.14 -4.23 -24.04
C VAL A 299 -3.77 -3.51 -25.22
N ALA A 300 -4.25 -2.29 -24.97
CA ALA A 300 -5.01 -1.51 -25.95
C ALA A 300 -4.09 -0.54 -26.68
N LYS A 301 -3.90 -0.73 -27.98
CA LYS A 301 -3.18 0.21 -28.83
C LYS A 301 -4.04 1.46 -29.07
N THR A 302 -3.55 2.61 -28.63
CA THR A 302 -4.25 3.89 -28.77
C THR A 302 -3.33 4.98 -29.31
N PHE A 303 -3.91 6.16 -29.57
CA PHE A 303 -3.16 7.36 -29.95
C PHE A 303 -3.49 8.51 -29.01
N LYS A 304 -2.46 9.14 -28.44
CA LYS A 304 -2.62 10.27 -27.54
C LYS A 304 -3.25 11.45 -28.29
N GLY A 305 -4.27 12.08 -27.71
CA GLY A 305 -4.98 13.18 -28.40
C GLY A 305 -5.91 12.73 -29.53
N ARG A 306 -6.34 11.46 -29.56
CA ARG A 306 -7.25 10.89 -30.56
C ARG A 306 -8.44 11.79 -30.87
N GLY A 307 -8.68 12.06 -32.16
CA GLY A 307 -9.78 12.87 -32.66
C GLY A 307 -9.50 14.38 -32.70
N ILE A 308 -8.29 14.82 -32.32
CA ILE A 308 -7.92 16.25 -32.37
C ILE A 308 -6.91 16.45 -33.49
N ALA A 309 -7.36 17.08 -34.59
CA ALA A 309 -6.51 17.35 -35.74
C ALA A 309 -5.26 18.16 -35.35
N GLY A 310 -4.07 17.68 -35.78
CA GLY A 310 -2.77 18.30 -35.49
C GLY A 310 -2.25 18.13 -34.06
N VAL A 311 -2.98 17.34 -33.23
CA VAL A 311 -2.60 17.01 -31.85
C VAL A 311 -2.52 15.49 -31.66
N GLU A 312 -3.34 14.73 -32.36
CA GLU A 312 -3.32 13.28 -32.33
C GLU A 312 -1.93 12.76 -32.68
N ASP A 313 -1.39 11.91 -31.79
CA ASP A 313 -0.07 11.27 -31.92
C ASP A 313 1.12 12.26 -32.05
N ALA A 314 0.93 13.49 -31.60
CA ALA A 314 1.94 14.55 -31.64
C ALA A 314 2.64 14.73 -30.29
N ASP A 315 3.96 14.98 -30.33
CA ASP A 315 4.77 15.25 -29.15
C ASP A 315 4.40 16.60 -28.49
N ASN A 316 4.84 16.80 -27.23
CA ASN A 316 4.71 18.04 -26.47
C ASN A 316 3.26 18.48 -26.14
N TRP A 317 2.26 17.58 -26.21
CA TRP A 317 0.88 17.84 -25.81
C TRP A 317 0.48 17.22 -24.47
N HIS A 318 1.41 16.63 -23.73
CA HIS A 318 1.10 16.12 -22.39
C HIS A 318 0.84 17.27 -21.41
N GLY A 319 -0.30 17.26 -20.71
CA GLY A 319 -0.65 18.28 -19.72
C GLY A 319 -0.98 19.67 -20.27
N LYS A 320 -1.19 19.79 -21.55
CA LYS A 320 -1.56 21.07 -22.20
C LYS A 320 -3.05 21.06 -22.57
N PRO A 321 -3.86 22.00 -22.05
CA PRO A 321 -5.24 22.20 -22.51
C PRO A 321 -5.25 22.70 -23.97
N MET A 322 -6.37 22.47 -24.65
CA MET A 322 -6.55 23.02 -26.00
C MET A 322 -6.67 24.55 -25.93
N PRO A 323 -6.09 25.28 -26.90
CA PRO A 323 -6.30 26.73 -27.00
C PRO A 323 -7.79 27.06 -27.13
N LYS A 324 -8.25 28.13 -26.43
CA LYS A 324 -9.67 28.51 -26.37
C LYS A 324 -10.26 28.79 -27.78
N GLU A 325 -9.47 29.42 -28.63
CA GLU A 325 -9.82 29.75 -30.01
C GLU A 325 -10.00 28.52 -30.91
N LYS A 326 -9.39 27.38 -30.56
CA LYS A 326 -9.53 26.12 -31.32
C LYS A 326 -10.57 25.17 -30.72
N MET A 327 -11.02 25.42 -29.50
CA MET A 327 -11.90 24.51 -28.77
C MET A 327 -13.19 24.21 -29.53
N GLU A 328 -13.91 25.26 -30.00
CA GLU A 328 -15.19 25.08 -30.67
C GLU A 328 -15.07 24.34 -32.02
N SER A 329 -14.00 24.59 -32.77
CA SER A 329 -13.75 23.87 -34.03
C SER A 329 -13.49 22.38 -33.79
N ILE A 330 -12.74 22.02 -32.73
CA ILE A 330 -12.48 20.64 -32.33
C ILE A 330 -13.79 19.96 -31.89
N ILE A 331 -14.58 20.64 -31.05
CA ILE A 331 -15.88 20.13 -30.58
C ILE A 331 -16.83 19.87 -31.73
N ASN A 332 -16.96 20.82 -32.65
CA ASN A 332 -17.83 20.68 -33.83
C ASN A 332 -17.40 19.51 -34.71
N ALA A 333 -16.09 19.29 -34.90
CA ALA A 333 -15.58 18.15 -35.66
C ALA A 333 -15.93 16.81 -34.99
N LEU A 334 -15.86 16.72 -33.66
CA LEU A 334 -16.27 15.53 -32.90
C LEU A 334 -17.79 15.33 -32.94
N GLN A 335 -18.57 16.41 -32.78
CA GLN A 335 -20.03 16.37 -32.84
C GLN A 335 -20.56 15.94 -34.20
N GLY A 336 -19.90 16.37 -35.27
CA GLY A 336 -20.25 15.98 -36.63
C GLY A 336 -20.12 14.48 -36.94
N GLN A 337 -19.47 13.72 -36.05
CA GLN A 337 -19.32 12.28 -36.16
C GLN A 337 -20.40 11.51 -35.38
N MET A 338 -21.28 12.20 -34.63
CA MET A 338 -22.27 11.57 -33.76
C MET A 338 -23.68 11.72 -34.29
N PRO A 339 -24.37 10.63 -34.65
CA PRO A 339 -25.82 10.67 -34.82
C PRO A 339 -26.53 10.90 -33.45
N ALA A 340 -27.61 11.60 -33.42
CA ALA A 340 -28.21 12.27 -32.26
C ALA A 340 -28.84 11.41 -31.14
N ASN A 341 -28.49 10.18 -30.93
CA ASN A 341 -29.13 9.31 -29.92
C ASN A 341 -28.26 9.01 -28.70
N LYS A 342 -28.75 9.43 -27.52
CA LYS A 342 -28.16 9.20 -26.21
C LYS A 342 -29.02 8.17 -25.42
N VAL A 343 -28.81 6.89 -25.61
CA VAL A 343 -29.48 5.84 -24.81
C VAL A 343 -28.47 4.79 -24.40
N TYR A 344 -28.13 4.77 -23.10
CA TYR A 344 -27.29 3.74 -22.49
C TYR A 344 -28.13 2.80 -21.66
N THR A 345 -27.77 1.51 -21.66
CA THR A 345 -28.28 0.54 -20.69
C THR A 345 -27.16 0.18 -19.71
N ILE A 346 -27.14 0.84 -18.56
CA ILE A 346 -26.21 0.52 -17.48
C ILE A 346 -26.73 -0.69 -16.71
N LEU A 347 -25.89 -1.73 -16.59
CA LEU A 347 -26.27 -2.96 -15.91
C LEU A 347 -26.20 -2.79 -14.39
N PRO A 348 -27.23 -3.20 -13.64
CA PRO A 348 -27.19 -3.14 -12.19
C PRO A 348 -26.24 -4.20 -11.60
N PRO A 349 -25.66 -3.98 -10.42
CA PRO A 349 -24.86 -4.96 -9.72
C PRO A 349 -25.73 -6.08 -9.14
N ALA A 350 -25.12 -7.25 -8.88
CA ALA A 350 -25.85 -8.42 -8.38
C ALA A 350 -26.41 -8.25 -6.95
N GLY A 351 -25.87 -7.30 -6.17
CA GLY A 351 -26.36 -7.05 -4.81
C GLY A 351 -25.93 -8.11 -3.78
N ASP A 352 -24.91 -8.91 -4.09
CA ASP A 352 -24.45 -10.07 -3.34
C ASP A 352 -23.41 -9.77 -2.25
N VAL A 353 -22.99 -8.51 -2.09
CA VAL A 353 -22.05 -8.10 -1.03
C VAL A 353 -22.80 -7.90 0.29
N ALA A 354 -22.47 -8.71 1.30
CA ALA A 354 -23.06 -8.59 2.63
C ALA A 354 -22.68 -7.28 3.34
N GLN A 355 -23.55 -6.83 4.25
CA GLN A 355 -23.21 -5.74 5.15
C GLN A 355 -22.20 -6.21 6.19
N VAL A 356 -21.19 -5.39 6.51
CA VAL A 356 -20.27 -5.65 7.61
C VAL A 356 -20.63 -4.79 8.80
N THR A 357 -20.47 -5.34 10.01
CA THR A 357 -20.59 -4.55 11.24
C THR A 357 -19.40 -3.61 11.38
N THR A 358 -19.67 -2.38 11.79
CA THR A 358 -18.67 -1.35 12.05
C THR A 358 -18.58 -0.97 13.53
N GLU A 359 -19.06 -1.85 14.40
CA GLU A 359 -18.99 -1.68 15.84
C GLU A 359 -17.55 -1.67 16.35
N GLU A 360 -17.36 -1.04 17.51
CA GLU A 360 -16.09 -1.02 18.22
C GLU A 360 -15.64 -2.44 18.57
N ILE A 361 -14.41 -2.78 18.21
CA ILE A 361 -13.81 -4.07 18.50
C ILE A 361 -13.35 -4.09 19.95
N LYS A 362 -13.66 -5.16 20.67
CA LYS A 362 -13.18 -5.41 22.04
C LYS A 362 -12.32 -6.65 22.04
N MET A 363 -11.21 -6.63 22.76
CA MET A 363 -10.41 -7.84 22.97
C MET A 363 -11.19 -8.88 23.76
N PRO A 364 -11.09 -10.17 23.44
CA PRO A 364 -11.84 -11.24 24.13
C PRO A 364 -11.38 -11.47 25.57
N SER A 365 -10.20 -11.00 25.94
CA SER A 365 -9.61 -11.06 27.28
C SER A 365 -8.63 -9.91 27.49
N PRO A 366 -8.29 -9.52 28.74
CA PRO A 366 -7.22 -8.57 29.01
C PRO A 366 -5.85 -9.10 28.59
N PRO A 367 -4.80 -8.25 28.56
CA PRO A 367 -3.41 -8.70 28.39
C PRO A 367 -3.03 -9.77 29.41
N ALA A 368 -2.31 -10.80 29.00
CA ALA A 368 -1.95 -11.94 29.85
C ALA A 368 -0.46 -11.96 30.25
N PHE A 369 0.14 -10.78 30.44
CA PHE A 369 1.55 -10.62 30.79
C PHE A 369 1.72 -10.27 32.26
N LYS A 370 2.79 -10.80 32.91
CA LYS A 370 3.10 -10.51 34.31
C LYS A 370 4.16 -9.40 34.40
N ILE A 371 4.00 -8.48 35.36
CA ILE A 371 4.99 -7.44 35.64
C ILE A 371 6.37 -8.11 35.85
N GLY A 372 7.40 -7.58 35.18
CA GLY A 372 8.76 -8.10 35.20
C GLY A 372 9.04 -9.25 34.25
N GLU A 373 8.01 -9.85 33.63
CA GLU A 373 8.21 -10.84 32.55
C GLU A 373 8.91 -10.18 31.37
N LYS A 374 9.88 -10.87 30.76
CA LYS A 374 10.57 -10.35 29.57
C LYS A 374 9.82 -10.71 28.30
N MET A 375 9.47 -9.71 27.50
CA MET A 375 8.75 -9.88 26.25
C MET A 375 9.18 -8.82 25.23
N ALA A 376 9.49 -9.24 24.01
CA ALA A 376 9.71 -8.30 22.89
C ALA A 376 8.39 -7.72 22.41
N THR A 377 8.34 -6.40 22.18
CA THR A 377 7.11 -5.74 21.71
C THR A 377 6.62 -6.26 20.35
N ARG A 378 7.53 -6.66 19.45
CA ARG A 378 7.15 -7.32 18.18
C ARG A 378 6.44 -8.66 18.38
N LYS A 379 6.81 -9.44 19.43
CA LYS A 379 6.12 -10.71 19.75
C LYS A 379 4.77 -10.45 20.41
N ALA A 380 4.70 -9.47 21.31
CA ALA A 380 3.45 -9.02 21.89
C ALA A 380 2.47 -8.51 20.81
N TYR A 381 2.97 -7.82 19.78
CA TYR A 381 2.17 -7.43 18.61
C TYR A 381 1.56 -8.64 17.90
N GLY A 382 2.36 -9.67 17.59
CA GLY A 382 1.84 -10.88 16.92
C GLY A 382 0.77 -11.61 17.73
N LEU A 383 0.95 -11.72 19.06
CA LEU A 383 -0.04 -12.30 19.97
C LEU A 383 -1.32 -11.45 20.01
N ALA A 384 -1.18 -10.14 20.13
CA ALA A 384 -2.31 -9.20 20.14
C ALA A 384 -3.09 -9.22 18.82
N LEU A 385 -2.39 -9.29 17.68
CA LEU A 385 -3.02 -9.34 16.35
C LEU A 385 -3.82 -10.63 16.15
N ALA A 386 -3.26 -11.78 16.54
CA ALA A 386 -3.99 -13.07 16.51
C ALA A 386 -5.26 -13.03 17.36
N LYS A 387 -5.15 -12.47 18.57
CA LYS A 387 -6.27 -12.27 19.51
C LYS A 387 -7.32 -11.31 18.94
N LEU A 388 -6.89 -10.20 18.31
CA LEU A 388 -7.76 -9.26 17.64
C LEU A 388 -8.49 -9.90 16.45
N GLY A 389 -7.82 -10.78 15.70
CA GLY A 389 -8.41 -11.55 14.62
C GLY A 389 -9.56 -12.45 15.09
N SER A 390 -9.49 -13.00 16.32
CA SER A 390 -10.59 -13.76 16.94
C SER A 390 -11.77 -12.86 17.31
N ALA A 391 -11.52 -11.59 17.62
CA ALA A 391 -12.54 -10.61 18.00
C ALA A 391 -13.30 -10.05 16.80
N SER A 392 -12.68 -9.98 15.61
CA SER A 392 -13.33 -9.39 14.43
C SER A 392 -12.92 -10.10 13.13
N PRO A 393 -13.89 -10.60 12.35
CA PRO A 393 -13.61 -11.20 11.04
C PRO A 393 -13.12 -10.17 9.99
N ARG A 394 -13.24 -8.88 10.26
CA ARG A 394 -12.76 -7.81 9.37
C ARG A 394 -11.25 -7.60 9.45
N VAL A 395 -10.61 -8.07 10.52
CA VAL A 395 -9.17 -7.94 10.70
C VAL A 395 -8.45 -8.92 9.80
N VAL A 396 -7.53 -8.42 8.99
CA VAL A 396 -6.66 -9.20 8.11
C VAL A 396 -5.21 -8.77 8.31
N ALA A 397 -4.29 -9.71 8.19
CA ALA A 397 -2.87 -9.45 8.30
C ALA A 397 -2.19 -9.60 6.94
N LEU A 398 -1.32 -8.64 6.62
CA LEU A 398 -0.44 -8.68 5.46
C LEU A 398 1.03 -8.66 5.96
N ASP A 399 1.91 -9.34 5.25
CA ASP A 399 3.34 -9.33 5.57
C ASP A 399 4.19 -9.48 4.31
N GLY A 400 5.39 -8.89 4.34
CA GLY A 400 6.33 -8.86 3.22
C GLY A 400 7.45 -9.90 3.39
N ASP A 401 7.12 -11.17 3.63
CA ASP A 401 8.06 -12.29 3.85
C ASP A 401 8.94 -12.12 5.11
N THR A 402 8.44 -11.40 6.11
CA THR A 402 9.12 -11.14 7.38
C THR A 402 8.35 -11.67 8.59
N LYS A 403 7.29 -12.44 8.39
CA LYS A 403 6.34 -12.89 9.43
C LYS A 403 6.94 -13.63 10.62
N ASN A 404 8.05 -14.35 10.43
CA ASN A 404 8.81 -14.99 11.51
C ASN A 404 9.51 -13.97 12.41
N SER A 405 9.78 -12.79 11.91
CA SER A 405 10.44 -11.69 12.63
C SER A 405 9.45 -10.66 13.18
N THR A 406 8.40 -10.35 12.45
CA THR A 406 7.29 -9.49 12.89
C THR A 406 6.31 -10.19 13.81
N PHE A 407 6.39 -11.53 13.88
CA PHE A 407 5.42 -12.43 14.52
C PHE A 407 4.00 -12.39 13.93
N ALA A 408 3.82 -11.83 12.73
CA ALA A 408 2.57 -11.96 11.98
C ALA A 408 2.20 -13.42 11.66
N GLU A 409 3.17 -14.34 11.76
CA GLU A 409 2.95 -15.79 11.67
C GLU A 409 1.94 -16.32 12.71
N LEU A 410 1.85 -15.71 13.90
CA LEU A 410 0.87 -16.09 14.93
C LEU A 410 -0.55 -15.83 14.46
N PHE A 411 -0.78 -14.72 13.74
CA PHE A 411 -2.05 -14.47 13.08
C PHE A 411 -2.32 -15.49 11.96
N LYS A 412 -1.31 -15.80 11.15
CA LYS A 412 -1.44 -16.82 10.08
C LYS A 412 -1.79 -18.20 10.63
N GLN A 413 -1.22 -18.58 11.78
CA GLN A 413 -1.53 -19.84 12.45
C GLN A 413 -2.98 -19.89 12.96
N ALA A 414 -3.48 -18.77 13.54
CA ALA A 414 -4.81 -18.68 14.09
C ALA A 414 -5.90 -18.45 13.02
N HIS A 415 -5.59 -17.71 11.96
CA HIS A 415 -6.53 -17.23 10.95
C HIS A 415 -5.92 -17.29 9.53
N PRO A 416 -5.56 -18.49 9.03
CA PRO A 416 -4.84 -18.63 7.76
C PRO A 416 -5.59 -18.06 6.55
N GLU A 417 -6.91 -18.07 6.56
CA GLU A 417 -7.78 -17.57 5.50
C GLU A 417 -7.82 -16.02 5.41
N ARG A 418 -7.31 -15.34 6.44
CA ARG A 418 -7.24 -13.88 6.53
C ARG A 418 -5.81 -13.35 6.61
N TYR A 419 -4.84 -14.20 6.31
CA TYR A 419 -3.45 -13.83 6.16
C TYR A 419 -3.08 -13.71 4.68
N ILE A 420 -2.47 -12.59 4.31
CA ILE A 420 -2.09 -12.27 2.94
C ILE A 420 -0.57 -12.15 2.88
N GLU A 421 0.08 -13.09 2.19
CA GLU A 421 1.52 -13.00 1.91
C GLU A 421 1.74 -12.08 0.71
N CYS A 422 2.47 -10.99 0.93
CA CYS A 422 2.79 -10.04 -0.13
C CYS A 422 4.20 -10.21 -0.69
N PHE A 423 4.99 -11.13 -0.13
CA PHE A 423 6.38 -11.39 -0.51
C PHE A 423 7.25 -10.13 -0.34
N ILE A 424 8.44 -10.10 -0.96
CA ILE A 424 9.34 -8.95 -0.88
C ILE A 424 8.90 -7.89 -1.91
N ALA A 425 7.79 -7.22 -1.59
CA ALA A 425 7.14 -6.21 -2.43
C ALA A 425 6.39 -5.20 -1.55
N GLU A 426 7.12 -4.38 -0.80
CA GLU A 426 6.55 -3.49 0.22
C GLU A 426 5.63 -2.43 -0.38
N GLN A 427 5.92 -1.94 -1.60
CA GLN A 427 5.08 -1.00 -2.33
C GLN A 427 3.72 -1.61 -2.63
N ASN A 428 3.71 -2.82 -3.19
CA ASN A 428 2.48 -3.54 -3.47
C ASN A 428 1.73 -3.91 -2.18
N MET A 429 2.43 -4.31 -1.11
CA MET A 429 1.82 -4.64 0.19
C MET A 429 0.99 -3.48 0.74
N VAL A 430 1.53 -2.26 0.72
CA VAL A 430 0.80 -1.07 1.19
C VAL A 430 -0.38 -0.76 0.26
N SER A 431 -0.21 -0.88 -1.07
CA SER A 431 -1.29 -0.68 -2.02
C SER A 431 -2.40 -1.73 -1.88
N VAL A 432 -2.05 -3.01 -1.67
CA VAL A 432 -3.02 -4.08 -1.40
C VAL A 432 -3.78 -3.81 -0.10
N ALA A 433 -3.08 -3.39 0.97
CA ALA A 433 -3.73 -3.00 2.22
C ALA A 433 -4.74 -1.86 2.01
N LEU A 434 -4.35 -0.83 1.23
CA LEU A 434 -5.25 0.26 0.84
C LEU A 434 -6.49 -0.26 0.11
N GLY A 435 -6.32 -1.14 -0.87
CA GLY A 435 -7.43 -1.75 -1.61
C GLY A 435 -8.35 -2.60 -0.75
N CYS A 436 -7.80 -3.36 0.20
CA CYS A 436 -8.57 -4.15 1.18
C CYS A 436 -9.41 -3.26 2.11
N ALA A 437 -8.90 -2.09 2.50
CA ALA A 437 -9.59 -1.14 3.34
C ALA A 437 -10.70 -0.36 2.61
N ALA A 438 -10.65 -0.30 1.28
CA ALA A 438 -11.58 0.49 0.48
C ALA A 438 -13.06 0.12 0.78
N ARG A 439 -13.93 1.14 0.79
CA ARG A 439 -15.36 1.01 1.19
C ARG A 439 -15.57 0.39 2.57
N ASN A 440 -14.59 0.55 3.49
CA ASN A 440 -14.63 0.03 4.87
C ASN A 440 -14.86 -1.48 4.96
N ARG A 441 -14.37 -2.27 3.98
CA ARG A 441 -14.59 -3.73 3.99
C ARG A 441 -13.73 -4.42 5.05
N MET A 442 -12.42 -4.24 5.00
CA MET A 442 -11.47 -4.89 5.90
C MET A 442 -10.73 -3.87 6.78
N ILE A 443 -10.07 -4.35 7.83
CA ILE A 443 -9.14 -3.61 8.68
C ILE A 443 -7.77 -4.29 8.53
N PRO A 444 -6.98 -3.88 7.53
CA PRO A 444 -5.70 -4.51 7.25
C PRO A 444 -4.60 -4.01 8.20
N PHE A 445 -3.85 -4.98 8.75
CA PHE A 445 -2.59 -4.78 9.45
C PHE A 445 -1.45 -5.28 8.56
N ALA A 446 -0.65 -4.37 8.02
CA ALA A 446 0.50 -4.70 7.20
C ALA A 446 1.78 -4.58 8.02
N SER A 447 2.56 -5.65 8.03
CA SER A 447 3.76 -5.79 8.86
C SER A 447 5.00 -5.99 8.02
N SER A 448 6.09 -5.30 8.39
CA SER A 448 7.42 -5.48 7.85
C SER A 448 8.44 -4.92 8.86
N PHE A 449 9.73 -4.90 8.50
CA PHE A 449 10.68 -4.08 9.24
C PHE A 449 10.36 -2.60 9.00
N ALA A 450 10.47 -1.79 10.04
CA ALA A 450 10.15 -0.37 9.93
C ALA A 450 11.04 0.34 8.89
N ALA A 451 12.32 -0.06 8.78
CA ALA A 451 13.24 0.41 7.76
C ALA A 451 12.72 0.15 6.33
N PHE A 452 12.05 -0.97 6.10
CA PHE A 452 11.60 -1.34 4.74
C PHE A 452 10.33 -0.61 4.30
N PHE A 453 9.58 -0.02 5.22
CA PHE A 453 8.49 0.89 4.85
C PHE A 453 8.98 2.16 4.13
N THR A 454 10.27 2.50 4.22
CA THR A 454 10.85 3.61 3.44
C THR A 454 10.68 3.38 1.94
N ARG A 455 10.75 2.12 1.46
CA ARG A 455 10.48 1.77 0.05
C ARG A 455 9.05 2.09 -0.38
N ALA A 456 8.10 1.99 0.54
CA ALA A 456 6.68 2.22 0.29
C ALA A 456 6.21 3.63 0.74
N PHE A 457 7.12 4.57 1.02
CA PHE A 457 6.73 5.87 1.61
C PHE A 457 5.75 6.64 0.75
N ASP A 458 5.93 6.67 -0.58
CA ASP A 458 4.98 7.34 -1.47
C ASP A 458 3.60 6.66 -1.45
N HIS A 459 3.54 5.33 -1.35
CA HIS A 459 2.30 4.57 -1.22
C HIS A 459 1.58 4.92 0.10
N ILE A 460 2.32 5.11 1.19
CA ILE A 460 1.78 5.55 2.48
C ILE A 460 1.27 6.99 2.39
N ARG A 461 2.00 7.87 1.71
CA ARG A 461 1.58 9.27 1.45
C ARG A 461 0.28 9.30 0.64
N MET A 462 0.16 8.51 -0.42
CA MET A 462 -1.04 8.41 -1.24
C MET A 462 -2.20 7.74 -0.50
N ALA A 463 -1.92 6.80 0.40
CA ALA A 463 -2.92 6.23 1.29
C ALA A 463 -3.53 7.28 2.24
N ALA A 464 -2.73 8.27 2.70
CA ALA A 464 -3.25 9.38 3.49
C ALA A 464 -4.18 10.29 2.66
N ILE A 465 -3.82 10.59 1.41
CA ILE A 465 -4.68 11.34 0.48
C ILE A 465 -5.97 10.55 0.18
N SER A 466 -5.90 9.24 0.22
CA SER A 466 -7.05 8.33 0.09
C SER A 466 -7.91 8.22 1.36
N HIS A 467 -7.55 8.88 2.45
CA HIS A 467 -8.18 8.72 3.77
C HIS A 467 -8.24 7.24 4.21
N ALA A 468 -7.20 6.48 3.88
CA ALA A 468 -7.16 5.04 4.07
C ALA A 468 -7.20 4.63 5.55
N ASN A 469 -7.95 3.56 5.83
CA ASN A 469 -8.01 2.96 7.17
C ASN A 469 -7.09 1.73 7.25
N ILE A 470 -5.77 1.96 7.22
CA ILE A 470 -4.74 0.92 7.25
C ILE A 470 -3.87 1.02 8.50
N LYS A 471 -3.40 -0.14 8.98
CA LYS A 471 -2.54 -0.25 10.17
C LYS A 471 -1.20 -0.81 9.73
N LEU A 472 -0.14 -0.09 10.00
CA LEU A 472 1.22 -0.44 9.63
C LEU A 472 2.00 -0.76 10.89
N CYS A 473 2.60 -1.94 10.97
CA CYS A 473 3.46 -2.32 12.08
C CYS A 473 4.90 -2.49 11.61
N GLY A 474 5.74 -1.57 12.04
CA GLY A 474 7.17 -1.61 11.78
C GLY A 474 7.93 -2.25 12.93
N SER A 475 8.59 -3.38 12.67
CA SER A 475 9.48 -4.03 13.62
C SER A 475 10.94 -3.65 13.37
N HIS A 476 11.84 -4.09 14.26
CA HIS A 476 13.28 -3.85 14.15
C HIS A 476 13.64 -2.36 14.12
N CYS A 477 13.08 -1.61 15.08
CA CYS A 477 13.34 -0.18 15.20
C CYS A 477 14.60 0.09 16.01
N GLY A 478 15.36 1.10 15.58
CA GLY A 478 16.49 1.64 16.30
C GLY A 478 17.79 0.80 16.23
N VAL A 479 18.85 1.30 16.88
CA VAL A 479 20.14 0.59 16.99
C VAL A 479 20.05 -0.60 17.93
N SER A 480 19.04 -0.64 18.80
CA SER A 480 18.80 -1.73 19.74
C SER A 480 18.50 -3.08 19.10
N ILE A 481 18.30 -3.16 17.79
CA ILE A 481 18.20 -4.45 17.10
C ILE A 481 19.52 -5.22 17.05
N GLY A 482 20.65 -4.51 17.11
CA GLY A 482 21.96 -5.14 17.30
C GLY A 482 22.66 -5.58 16.02
N GLU A 483 22.93 -6.86 15.93
CA GLU A 483 23.87 -7.46 15.00
C GLU A 483 23.47 -7.36 13.52
N ASP A 484 22.18 -7.22 13.20
CA ASP A 484 21.68 -7.13 11.83
C ASP A 484 22.26 -5.91 11.09
N GLY A 485 22.58 -4.83 11.83
CA GLY A 485 23.28 -3.67 11.31
C GLY A 485 22.39 -2.62 10.65
N PRO A 486 23.01 -1.57 10.10
CA PRO A 486 22.33 -0.32 9.75
C PRO A 486 21.25 -0.44 8.67
N SER A 487 21.34 -1.40 7.76
CA SER A 487 20.33 -1.56 6.70
C SER A 487 18.96 -2.06 7.20
N GLN A 488 18.93 -2.65 8.41
CA GLN A 488 17.71 -3.12 9.07
C GLN A 488 17.27 -2.22 10.23
N MET A 489 18.15 -1.33 10.71
CA MET A 489 17.85 -0.38 11.77
C MET A 489 16.96 0.75 11.27
N ALA A 490 15.71 0.80 11.73
CA ALA A 490 14.84 1.92 11.40
C ALA A 490 15.17 3.09 12.34
N LEU A 491 15.71 4.14 11.78
CA LEU A 491 16.12 5.37 12.48
C LEU A 491 15.44 6.62 11.90
N GLU A 492 14.66 6.48 10.83
CA GLU A 492 13.93 7.51 10.10
C GLU A 492 12.41 7.34 10.23
N ASP A 493 11.95 6.22 10.77
CA ASP A 493 10.55 5.80 10.74
C ASP A 493 9.62 6.74 11.51
N ILE A 494 10.00 7.21 12.70
CA ILE A 494 9.20 8.19 13.44
C ILE A 494 9.04 9.48 12.61
N ALA A 495 10.13 10.00 12.06
CA ALA A 495 10.11 11.19 11.22
C ALA A 495 9.17 11.00 10.02
N MET A 496 9.30 9.88 9.31
CA MET A 496 8.50 9.52 8.15
C MET A 496 7.00 9.51 8.48
N PHE A 497 6.59 8.81 9.54
CA PHE A 497 5.17 8.70 9.89
C PHE A 497 4.60 9.95 10.58
N ARG A 498 5.44 10.75 11.25
CA ARG A 498 5.01 12.05 11.78
C ARG A 498 4.61 13.04 10.69
N THR A 499 5.22 12.97 9.50
CA THR A 499 4.87 13.84 8.37
C THR A 499 3.56 13.47 7.69
N ILE A 500 3.08 12.23 7.84
CA ILE A 500 1.85 11.75 7.19
C ILE A 500 0.61 12.41 7.84
N PRO A 501 -0.23 13.14 7.08
CA PRO A 501 -1.44 13.77 7.61
C PRO A 501 -2.40 12.74 8.24
N GLY A 502 -2.93 13.05 9.44
CA GLY A 502 -3.89 12.18 10.11
C GLY A 502 -3.34 10.84 10.62
N CYS A 503 -2.04 10.57 10.48
CA CYS A 503 -1.43 9.35 11.00
C CYS A 503 -1.32 9.40 12.53
N THR A 504 -1.70 8.31 13.22
CA THR A 504 -1.40 8.06 14.63
C THR A 504 -0.13 7.22 14.73
N VAL A 505 0.85 7.69 15.51
CA VAL A 505 2.14 7.02 15.72
C VAL A 505 2.22 6.51 17.14
N PHE A 506 2.12 5.19 17.29
CA PHE A 506 2.28 4.47 18.57
C PHE A 506 3.73 4.01 18.74
N TYR A 507 4.28 4.19 19.91
CA TYR A 507 5.55 3.61 20.32
C TYR A 507 5.43 2.95 21.69
N PRO A 508 4.82 1.76 21.76
CA PRO A 508 4.65 1.04 23.02
C PRO A 508 6.00 0.59 23.62
N SER A 509 6.09 0.60 24.93
CA SER A 509 7.33 0.34 25.67
C SER A 509 7.40 -1.06 26.28
N ASP A 510 6.27 -1.79 26.34
CA ASP A 510 6.18 -3.16 26.85
C ASP A 510 5.06 -3.96 26.17
N ALA A 511 4.87 -5.20 26.60
CA ALA A 511 3.87 -6.08 26.02
C ALA A 511 2.42 -5.64 26.25
N VAL A 512 2.10 -5.08 27.41
CA VAL A 512 0.75 -4.60 27.76
C VAL A 512 0.38 -3.39 26.92
N SER A 513 1.25 -2.39 26.87
CA SER A 513 1.05 -1.20 26.03
C SER A 513 0.97 -1.55 24.54
N THR A 514 1.70 -2.60 24.10
CA THR A 514 1.64 -3.09 22.70
C THR A 514 0.25 -3.67 22.37
N GLU A 515 -0.33 -4.48 23.23
CA GLU A 515 -1.69 -5.02 23.01
C GLU A 515 -2.73 -3.91 22.96
N HIS A 516 -2.61 -2.91 23.83
CA HIS A 516 -3.47 -1.71 23.79
C HIS A 516 -3.29 -0.91 22.49
N ALA A 517 -2.04 -0.74 22.01
CA ALA A 517 -1.78 -0.06 20.75
C ALA A 517 -2.45 -0.76 19.56
N VAL A 518 -2.42 -2.09 19.51
CA VAL A 518 -3.09 -2.90 18.47
C VAL A 518 -4.60 -2.70 18.51
N LEU A 519 -5.22 -2.77 19.69
CA LEU A 519 -6.66 -2.55 19.84
C LEU A 519 -7.09 -1.12 19.47
N LEU A 520 -6.37 -0.12 19.99
CA LEU A 520 -6.64 1.29 19.69
C LEU A 520 -6.46 1.57 18.20
N ALA A 521 -5.42 1.03 17.57
CA ALA A 521 -5.22 1.16 16.14
C ALA A 521 -6.39 0.57 15.34
N ALA A 522 -6.90 -0.62 15.70
CA ALA A 522 -8.02 -1.25 15.01
C ALA A 522 -9.29 -0.38 15.05
N ASN A 523 -9.54 0.31 16.17
CA ASN A 523 -10.71 1.16 16.39
C ASN A 523 -10.51 2.62 15.92
N THR A 524 -9.31 2.99 15.50
CA THR A 524 -9.02 4.34 14.99
C THR A 524 -9.20 4.37 13.47
N LYS A 525 -9.97 5.33 12.97
CA LYS A 525 -10.04 5.59 11.53
C LYS A 525 -8.75 6.28 11.06
N GLY A 526 -8.29 5.93 9.88
CA GLY A 526 -7.08 6.50 9.29
C GLY A 526 -5.86 5.58 9.42
N ILE A 527 -4.70 6.12 9.08
CA ILE A 527 -3.43 5.42 9.15
C ILE A 527 -2.95 5.38 10.59
N CYS A 528 -2.59 4.19 11.08
CA CYS A 528 -1.87 4.02 12.33
C CYS A 528 -0.53 3.34 12.06
N PHE A 529 0.53 3.83 12.66
CA PHE A 529 1.83 3.20 12.69
C PHE A 529 2.14 2.71 14.11
N ILE A 530 2.47 1.44 14.25
CA ILE A 530 2.87 0.82 15.52
C ILE A 530 4.34 0.46 15.41
N ARG A 531 5.17 1.14 16.20
CA ARG A 531 6.62 0.95 16.24
C ARG A 531 6.97 -0.14 17.25
N THR A 532 7.63 -1.23 16.82
CA THR A 532 8.00 -2.34 17.71
C THR A 532 9.48 -2.67 17.65
N SER A 533 10.01 -3.20 18.75
CA SER A 533 11.43 -3.45 18.96
C SER A 533 11.74 -4.94 18.98
N ARG A 534 13.01 -5.32 18.65
CA ARG A 534 13.51 -6.69 18.68
C ARG A 534 13.88 -7.17 20.08
N PRO A 535 14.55 -6.37 20.94
CA PRO A 535 14.94 -6.80 22.27
C PRO A 535 13.73 -7.12 23.15
N GLU A 536 13.91 -8.09 24.05
CA GLU A 536 12.97 -8.35 25.13
C GLU A 536 13.16 -7.33 26.24
N THR A 537 12.08 -6.70 26.66
CA THR A 537 12.01 -5.74 27.75
C THR A 537 11.11 -6.26 28.87
N PRO A 538 11.34 -5.88 30.13
CA PRO A 538 10.43 -6.21 31.22
C PRO A 538 9.04 -5.60 30.99
N VAL A 539 7.99 -6.32 31.31
CA VAL A 539 6.63 -5.79 31.38
C VAL A 539 6.53 -4.80 32.55
N LEU A 540 6.14 -3.57 32.26
CA LEU A 540 6.07 -2.46 33.21
C LEU A 540 4.66 -2.28 33.76
N TYR A 541 3.65 -2.49 32.95
CA TYR A 541 2.28 -2.16 33.25
C TYR A 541 1.46 -3.38 33.69
N SER A 542 0.53 -3.17 34.60
CA SER A 542 -0.44 -4.18 34.99
C SER A 542 -1.40 -4.47 33.84
N GLN A 543 -2.03 -5.63 33.87
CA GLN A 543 -3.04 -6.01 32.86
C GLN A 543 -4.28 -5.08 32.85
N ASP A 544 -4.53 -4.37 33.95
CA ASP A 544 -5.67 -3.45 34.11
C ASP A 544 -5.32 -2.01 33.75
N GLU A 545 -4.06 -1.73 33.35
CA GLU A 545 -3.62 -0.41 32.95
C GLU A 545 -4.36 0.06 31.71
N LYS A 546 -4.75 1.34 31.71
CA LYS A 546 -5.52 1.93 30.60
C LYS A 546 -4.65 2.85 29.76
N PHE A 547 -4.74 2.69 28.47
CA PHE A 547 -4.05 3.52 27.49
C PHE A 547 -5.04 4.28 26.62
N GLY A 548 -4.63 5.47 26.18
CA GLY A 548 -5.40 6.32 25.28
C GLY A 548 -4.46 7.02 24.28
N ILE A 549 -4.98 7.31 23.10
CA ILE A 549 -4.25 8.10 22.09
C ILE A 549 -4.08 9.53 22.59
N GLY A 550 -2.84 10.04 22.56
CA GLY A 550 -2.52 11.37 23.06
C GLY A 550 -2.47 11.46 24.59
N HIS A 551 -2.34 10.35 25.30
CA HIS A 551 -2.21 10.30 26.75
C HIS A 551 -0.91 9.61 27.15
N ALA A 552 0.01 10.37 27.73
CA ALA A 552 1.28 9.90 28.24
C ALA A 552 1.13 9.29 29.65
N LYS A 553 2.08 8.43 30.04
CA LYS A 553 2.17 7.82 31.36
C LYS A 553 3.34 8.40 32.16
N VAL A 554 3.09 8.88 33.36
CA VAL A 554 4.15 9.22 34.31
C VAL A 554 4.51 7.94 35.07
N VAL A 555 5.57 7.24 34.60
CA VAL A 555 5.94 5.91 35.12
C VAL A 555 6.82 5.96 36.36
N ARG A 556 7.48 7.08 36.60
CA ARG A 556 8.25 7.36 37.82
C ARG A 556 7.98 8.80 38.25
N LYS A 557 7.66 8.99 39.54
CA LYS A 557 7.42 10.32 40.14
C LYS A 557 7.85 10.34 41.59
N ASN A 558 8.50 11.44 41.97
CA ASN A 558 8.85 11.78 43.38
C ASN A 558 8.67 13.31 43.56
N ASP A 559 8.36 13.75 44.74
CA ASP A 559 8.18 15.18 45.03
C ASP A 559 9.50 15.98 44.95
N ALA A 560 10.65 15.29 45.07
CA ALA A 560 11.98 15.88 44.91
C ALA A 560 12.54 15.81 43.49
N ASP A 561 11.73 15.47 42.48
CA ASP A 561 12.16 15.38 41.09
C ASP A 561 12.73 16.71 40.59
N LYS A 562 13.86 16.67 39.91
CA LYS A 562 14.61 17.81 39.39
C LYS A 562 14.59 17.98 37.89
N VAL A 563 14.35 16.89 37.16
CA VAL A 563 14.35 16.80 35.68
C VAL A 563 13.24 15.86 35.26
N THR A 564 12.56 16.18 34.16
CA THR A 564 11.66 15.25 33.47
C THR A 564 12.43 14.56 32.34
N VAL A 565 12.52 13.22 32.37
CA VAL A 565 13.08 12.39 31.32
C VAL A 565 11.96 11.73 30.55
N ILE A 566 11.97 11.84 29.22
CA ILE A 566 10.96 11.27 28.33
C ILE A 566 11.64 10.25 27.42
N GLY A 567 11.25 8.98 27.56
CA GLY A 567 11.74 7.87 26.73
C GLY A 567 10.58 7.02 26.24
N ALA A 568 10.75 6.32 25.10
CA ALA A 568 9.77 5.43 24.54
C ALA A 568 10.40 4.14 24.07
N GLY A 569 9.66 3.02 24.12
CA GLY A 569 10.21 1.71 23.78
C GLY A 569 11.43 1.36 24.65
N VAL A 570 12.53 0.95 24.04
CA VAL A 570 13.77 0.55 24.77
C VAL A 570 14.33 1.66 25.63
N THR A 571 14.27 2.91 25.16
CA THR A 571 14.86 4.05 25.91
C THR A 571 14.06 4.44 27.15
N LEU A 572 12.80 4.02 27.28
CA LEU A 572 12.06 4.13 28.54
C LEU A 572 12.70 3.26 29.63
N HIS A 573 13.12 2.05 29.28
CA HIS A 573 13.79 1.12 30.23
C HIS A 573 15.15 1.66 30.65
N GLU A 574 15.91 2.25 29.71
CA GLU A 574 17.16 2.95 30.03
C GLU A 574 16.90 4.15 30.98
N ALA A 575 15.83 4.91 30.77
CA ALA A 575 15.46 6.02 31.63
C ALA A 575 15.07 5.56 33.06
N LEU A 576 14.36 4.43 33.18
CA LEU A 576 14.03 3.83 34.49
C LEU A 576 15.28 3.33 35.22
N THR A 577 16.20 2.70 34.51
CA THR A 577 17.52 2.26 35.05
C THR A 577 18.30 3.48 35.54
N ALA A 578 18.36 4.56 34.75
CA ALA A 578 19.01 5.80 35.14
C ALA A 578 18.37 6.43 36.38
N ALA A 579 17.01 6.40 36.49
CA ALA A 579 16.30 6.88 37.67
C ALA A 579 16.69 6.12 38.94
N ASP A 580 16.82 4.80 38.85
CA ASP A 580 17.24 3.97 40.00
C ASP A 580 18.70 4.25 40.41
N GLU A 581 19.60 4.47 39.44
CA GLU A 581 20.98 4.85 39.70
C GLU A 581 21.12 6.24 40.34
N LEU A 582 20.39 7.22 39.82
CA LEU A 582 20.37 8.58 40.36
C LEU A 582 19.76 8.65 41.78
N ALA A 583 18.69 7.88 42.03
CA ALA A 583 18.07 7.82 43.35
C ALA A 583 19.02 7.32 44.43
N LYS A 584 19.90 6.33 44.12
CA LYS A 584 20.97 5.86 45.02
C LYS A 584 21.98 6.97 45.38
N GLN A 585 22.04 8.00 44.52
CA GLN A 585 22.94 9.15 44.70
C GLN A 585 22.19 10.39 45.28
N GLY A 586 20.93 10.23 45.71
CA GLY A 586 20.10 11.28 46.26
C GLY A 586 19.50 12.25 45.21
N THR A 587 19.59 11.90 43.91
CA THR A 587 18.97 12.72 42.85
C THR A 587 17.74 11.99 42.32
N HIS A 588 16.61 12.67 42.25
CA HIS A 588 15.37 12.10 41.73
C HIS A 588 14.98 12.74 40.40
N ILE A 589 14.47 11.92 39.48
CA ILE A 589 13.96 12.35 38.18
C ILE A 589 12.57 11.78 37.93
N ARG A 590 11.78 12.53 37.20
CA ARG A 590 10.49 12.09 36.70
C ARG A 590 10.70 11.38 35.36
N VAL A 591 10.01 10.26 35.14
CA VAL A 591 10.10 9.52 33.87
C VAL A 591 8.71 9.41 33.23
N ILE A 592 8.62 9.79 31.96
CA ILE A 592 7.39 9.78 31.17
C ILE A 592 7.54 8.83 29.98
N ASP A 593 6.54 7.95 29.80
CA ASP A 593 6.29 7.19 28.58
C ASP A 593 5.24 7.92 27.74
N PRO A 594 5.56 8.45 26.56
CA PRO A 594 4.60 9.17 25.73
C PRO A 594 3.53 8.24 25.14
N PHE A 595 3.75 6.94 25.00
CA PHE A 595 2.90 5.92 24.37
C PHE A 595 2.54 6.24 22.90
N THR A 596 2.12 7.49 22.60
CA THR A 596 1.95 8.00 21.23
C THR A 596 2.87 9.19 20.98
N ILE A 597 3.56 9.15 19.84
CA ILE A 597 4.41 10.26 19.39
C ILE A 597 3.56 11.26 18.58
N LYS A 598 2.48 10.79 17.99
CA LYS A 598 1.51 11.62 17.26
C LYS A 598 0.10 11.01 17.43
N PRO A 599 -0.85 11.76 18.04
CA PRO A 599 -0.63 13.02 18.75
C PRO A 599 0.22 12.85 20.02
N LEU A 600 0.95 13.89 20.39
CA LEU A 600 1.75 13.94 21.63
C LEU A 600 0.93 14.57 22.75
N ASP A 601 1.05 14.06 23.97
CA ASP A 601 0.42 14.63 25.18
C ASP A 601 1.20 15.84 25.69
N ALA A 602 1.05 16.98 25.02
CA ALA A 602 1.72 18.22 25.39
C ALA A 602 1.35 18.68 26.82
N ALA A 603 0.09 18.51 27.24
CA ALA A 603 -0.38 18.97 28.56
C ALA A 603 0.33 18.22 29.70
N THR A 604 0.42 16.90 29.63
CA THR A 604 1.15 16.09 30.61
C THR A 604 2.63 16.44 30.60
N ILE A 605 3.27 16.61 29.44
CA ILE A 605 4.68 16.96 29.33
C ILE A 605 4.95 18.34 29.97
N ILE A 606 4.20 19.38 29.61
CA ILE A 606 4.36 20.73 30.10
C ILE A 606 4.17 20.79 31.62
N SER A 607 3.10 20.19 32.14
CA SER A 607 2.80 20.23 33.60
C SER A 607 3.90 19.53 34.41
N ASN A 608 4.43 18.39 33.91
CA ASN A 608 5.50 17.67 34.58
C ASN A 608 6.87 18.39 34.45
N ALA A 609 7.16 19.01 33.32
CA ALA A 609 8.35 19.82 33.13
C ALA A 609 8.38 21.00 34.11
N ARG A 610 7.27 21.73 34.25
CA ARG A 610 7.14 22.84 35.23
C ARG A 610 7.36 22.35 36.64
N ALA A 611 6.81 21.20 37.01
CA ALA A 611 6.98 20.59 38.32
C ALA A 611 8.44 20.16 38.63
N THR A 612 9.29 20.06 37.61
CA THR A 612 10.71 19.63 37.70
C THR A 612 11.67 20.77 37.29
N GLY A 613 11.25 22.02 37.44
CA GLY A 613 12.09 23.19 37.19
C GLY A 613 12.32 23.52 35.72
N GLY A 614 11.43 23.11 34.84
CA GLY A 614 11.48 23.41 33.41
C GLY A 614 12.52 22.62 32.61
N ARG A 615 13.07 21.56 33.17
CA ARG A 615 14.13 20.76 32.50
C ARG A 615 13.57 19.47 31.95
N ILE A 616 13.73 19.27 30.62
CA ILE A 616 13.36 18.04 29.91
C ILE A 616 14.59 17.43 29.28
N ILE A 617 14.76 16.11 29.41
CA ILE A 617 15.68 15.31 28.63
C ILE A 617 14.85 14.28 27.84
N THR A 618 14.92 14.30 26.50
CA THR A 618 14.35 13.25 25.66
C THR A 618 15.41 12.23 25.32
N VAL A 619 15.02 10.96 25.28
CA VAL A 619 15.92 9.85 24.94
C VAL A 619 15.23 9.00 23.88
N GLU A 620 15.86 8.84 22.74
CA GLU A 620 15.25 8.14 21.61
C GLU A 620 16.23 7.25 20.85
N ASP A 621 15.76 6.04 20.53
CA ASP A 621 16.45 5.09 19.63
C ASP A 621 16.01 5.38 18.18
N HIS A 622 16.39 6.56 17.70
CA HIS A 622 16.04 7.15 16.41
C HIS A 622 17.03 8.28 16.13
N TYR A 623 17.13 8.74 14.88
CA TYR A 623 17.86 9.96 14.58
C TYR A 623 17.18 11.17 15.25
N LYS A 624 17.96 12.22 15.51
CA LYS A 624 17.46 13.44 16.16
C LYS A 624 16.38 14.12 15.30
N GLU A 625 16.62 14.16 13.99
CA GLU A 625 15.78 14.83 13.02
C GLU A 625 14.41 14.15 12.90
N GLY A 626 13.36 14.90 13.15
CA GLY A 626 11.96 14.43 13.07
C GLY A 626 11.54 13.42 14.15
N GLY A 627 12.39 13.11 15.12
CA GLY A 627 12.14 12.13 16.17
C GLY A 627 11.29 12.64 17.34
N LEU A 628 11.37 11.92 18.48
CA LEU A 628 10.66 12.26 19.73
C LEU A 628 11.14 13.58 20.29
N GLY A 629 12.46 13.84 20.28
CA GLY A 629 13.03 15.07 20.82
C GLY A 629 12.50 16.32 20.15
N GLU A 630 12.44 16.35 18.83
CA GLU A 630 11.84 17.47 18.10
C GLU A 630 10.33 17.57 18.32
N ALA A 631 9.62 16.45 18.45
CA ALA A 631 8.19 16.48 18.76
C ALA A 631 7.92 17.15 20.11
N VAL A 632 8.73 16.81 21.13
CA VAL A 632 8.64 17.43 22.48
C VAL A 632 9.04 18.90 22.43
N ALA A 633 10.15 19.24 21.78
CA ALA A 633 10.62 20.62 21.64
C ALA A 633 9.55 21.51 20.97
N ALA A 634 8.92 21.03 19.90
CA ALA A 634 7.83 21.74 19.23
C ALA A 634 6.61 21.91 20.17
N ALA A 635 6.25 20.88 20.94
CA ALA A 635 5.11 20.92 21.85
C ALA A 635 5.28 21.94 23.02
N VAL A 636 6.53 22.21 23.41
CA VAL A 636 6.83 23.15 24.54
C VAL A 636 7.39 24.50 24.07
N SER A 637 7.49 24.73 22.77
CA SER A 637 8.14 25.92 22.19
C SER A 637 7.51 27.28 22.64
N GLY A 638 6.23 27.27 23.02
CA GLY A 638 5.52 28.43 23.55
C GLY A 638 5.57 28.59 25.07
N GLU A 639 6.29 27.71 25.78
CA GLU A 639 6.29 27.62 27.24
C GLU A 639 7.56 28.26 27.82
N PRO A 640 7.49 29.48 28.39
CA PRO A 640 8.67 30.14 28.97
C PRO A 640 9.33 29.29 30.06
N GLY A 641 10.66 29.24 30.05
CA GLY A 641 11.45 28.57 31.08
C GLY A 641 11.53 27.04 30.93
N ILE A 642 10.99 26.46 29.88
CA ILE A 642 11.18 25.04 29.57
C ILE A 642 12.32 24.88 28.58
N LEU A 643 13.31 24.04 28.97
CA LEU A 643 14.46 23.69 28.15
C LEU A 643 14.44 22.21 27.83
N VAL A 644 14.75 21.87 26.57
CA VAL A 644 14.77 20.47 26.09
C VAL A 644 16.19 20.13 25.64
N GLN A 645 16.74 19.06 26.22
CA GLN A 645 17.96 18.40 25.77
C GLN A 645 17.60 17.04 25.15
N SER A 646 18.09 16.75 23.95
CA SER A 646 17.82 15.47 23.28
C SER A 646 19.04 14.58 23.28
N LEU A 647 18.85 13.31 23.66
CA LEU A 647 19.79 12.20 23.46
C LEU A 647 19.22 11.32 22.36
N ALA A 648 19.93 11.21 21.26
CA ALA A 648 19.46 10.54 20.04
C ALA A 648 20.64 9.94 19.26
N VAL A 649 20.37 9.03 18.35
CA VAL A 649 21.38 8.49 17.45
C VAL A 649 21.88 9.60 16.49
N SER A 650 23.19 9.80 16.44
CA SER A 650 23.81 10.98 15.79
C SER A 650 24.61 10.66 14.53
N ALA A 651 24.77 9.36 14.18
CA ALA A 651 25.51 8.91 13.01
C ALA A 651 25.01 7.58 12.52
N VAL A 652 25.38 7.20 11.29
CA VAL A 652 25.08 5.86 10.74
C VAL A 652 25.73 4.79 11.62
N PRO A 653 24.94 3.85 12.17
CA PRO A 653 25.44 2.85 13.09
C PRO A 653 26.24 1.74 12.40
N ARG A 654 26.74 0.82 13.22
CA ARG A 654 27.37 -0.44 12.80
C ARG A 654 26.63 -1.62 13.43
N SER A 655 26.95 -2.82 13.00
CA SER A 655 26.58 -4.04 13.72
C SER A 655 27.32 -4.08 15.07
N GLY A 656 26.63 -4.55 16.10
CA GLY A 656 27.18 -4.69 17.46
C GLY A 656 26.13 -5.29 18.39
N LYS A 657 26.46 -5.48 19.67
CA LYS A 657 25.43 -5.87 20.63
C LYS A 657 24.51 -4.70 20.94
N PRO A 658 23.21 -4.93 21.21
CA PRO A 658 22.28 -3.86 21.54
C PRO A 658 22.78 -2.89 22.60
N SER A 659 23.32 -3.41 23.73
CA SER A 659 23.84 -2.58 24.83
C SER A 659 25.07 -1.76 24.44
N GLU A 660 25.95 -2.31 23.61
CA GLU A 660 27.15 -1.60 23.11
C GLU A 660 26.73 -0.43 22.19
N LEU A 661 25.71 -0.64 21.36
CA LEU A 661 25.21 0.39 20.46
C LEU A 661 24.47 1.51 21.19
N LEU A 662 23.61 1.16 22.18
CA LEU A 662 22.95 2.16 23.02
C LEU A 662 23.98 3.03 23.77
N ASP A 663 25.08 2.43 24.25
CA ASP A 663 26.15 3.17 24.93
C ASP A 663 26.97 4.01 23.94
N ALA A 664 27.34 3.45 22.80
CA ALA A 664 28.13 4.15 21.77
C ALA A 664 27.42 5.41 21.21
N PHE A 665 26.08 5.35 21.10
CA PHE A 665 25.28 6.48 20.61
C PHE A 665 24.78 7.41 21.74
N GLY A 666 25.19 7.19 22.99
CA GLY A 666 24.87 8.11 24.08
C GLY A 666 23.42 8.08 24.53
N ILE A 667 22.70 6.99 24.32
CA ILE A 667 21.29 6.81 24.69
C ILE A 667 21.06 5.74 25.76
N SER A 668 22.13 5.21 26.36
CA SER A 668 22.07 4.28 27.49
C SER A 668 21.82 4.99 28.83
N ALA A 669 21.45 4.22 29.87
CA ALA A 669 21.20 4.74 31.22
C ALA A 669 22.37 5.57 31.77
N LYS A 670 23.62 5.16 31.53
CA LYS A 670 24.83 5.90 31.91
C LYS A 670 24.86 7.32 31.33
N HIS A 671 24.48 7.47 30.07
CA HIS A 671 24.47 8.78 29.41
C HIS A 671 23.30 9.64 29.88
N ILE A 672 22.14 9.04 30.18
CA ILE A 672 21.02 9.73 30.83
C ILE A 672 21.44 10.27 32.19
N VAL A 673 22.12 9.47 33.02
CA VAL A 673 22.68 9.91 34.33
C VAL A 673 23.62 11.09 34.14
N THR A 674 24.51 11.05 33.15
CA THR A 674 25.45 12.12 32.85
C THR A 674 24.70 13.39 32.40
N ALA A 675 23.73 13.27 31.48
CA ALA A 675 22.93 14.38 31.02
C ALA A 675 22.14 15.03 32.15
N VAL A 676 21.51 14.26 33.04
CA VAL A 676 20.82 14.78 34.23
C VAL A 676 21.78 15.56 35.10
N LYS A 677 22.96 15.05 35.45
CA LYS A 677 23.95 15.74 36.27
C LYS A 677 24.44 17.03 35.63
N SER A 678 24.62 17.07 34.31
CA SER A 678 25.05 18.26 33.61
C SER A 678 24.04 19.42 33.69
N THR A 679 22.73 19.11 33.85
CA THR A 679 21.70 20.17 34.02
C THR A 679 21.81 20.94 35.31
N PHE A 680 22.62 20.48 36.30
CA PHE A 680 22.83 21.11 37.60
C PHE A 680 24.23 21.75 37.74
N ALA A 681 25.14 21.43 36.82
CA ALA A 681 26.50 21.94 36.83
C ALA A 681 26.59 23.38 36.29
N ASN A 682 25.56 23.87 35.65
CA ASN A 682 25.39 25.21 35.12
C ASN A 682 24.32 25.92 35.98
#